data_4706847a311890428852ae36e5ce2b9d
#
_entry.id   4706847a311890428852ae36e5ce2b9d
#
_cell.length_a   1.000
_cell.length_b   1.000
_cell.length_c   1.000
_cell.angle_alpha   90.00
_cell.angle_beta   90.00
_cell.angle_gamma   90.00
#
_symmetry.space_group_name_H-M   'P 1'
#
loop_
_entity.id
_entity.type
_entity.pdbx_description
1 polymer ?
#
loop_
_entity_poly.entity_id
_entity_poly.type
_entity_poly.pdbx_seq_one_letter_code
_entity_poly.pdbx_strand_id
1 'polypeptide(L)'
;MAIIFNPNKKIFTLQTAHTTYQMQVDRLGYLLHLYYGAKSTCDMDYVLTYADRGFSGNPYAAGMNRTYSLDTLPQEYPTLGTGDFRNIALDIKNEQGTESVELLYKSHEIRDGKYALKGLPAVWASDDEAQTLEIVLGDDIAGVEVHLLYGVLEACDVITRSVLIKNTGSGNITIEKAHAACLDMVYGDYDVIRFYGKHAMERNLERTHLGHGTLSFGSRRGTSSHQYNPAVILAQRDTTENAGDCYGMLFVYSGNFSCEAEKDQINQTRLLMGLSDELFSYPLAAGETFTVPEVIMSYSADGFSQLSHQYHTCISEHVCRSRFAHEVRPVLINSWEAAYFDFTGDTIVDLAKEAASLGIDMVVMDDGWFGKRDDDNSSLGDWFVNEKKLGGTLSELIDRVHAQGVKFGIWIEPEMVNEDSNLYREHPDWAIQIPGKLPVRSRNQLILDFSRKEVRDNIFDQICAVFDQGKIDYVKWDMNRSMADVYAGNLAYDYVLGVYDFMERLVTRYPDILLEGCSGGGGRFDAGMLYYSPQIWCSDNTDAINRTRIQYGTSFFYPVSSMGAHVSAVPNHQTGRVTSLKTRGITAMAGTFGYELNPALLSDEEKEEIREQIKTFKKYEMLINEGTYWRLTSPFEDEVAAWMSVSRAKDRA
;
A
#
# COMPACT_ATOMS: atom_id res chain seq x y z
N MET A 1 27.10 -13.00 -0.27
CA MET A 1 25.92 -13.88 -0.39
C MET A 1 25.01 -13.57 0.76
N ALA A 2 23.84 -13.03 0.44
CA ALA A 2 22.83 -12.70 1.42
C ALA A 2 22.14 -13.95 2.01
N ILE A 3 22.15 -15.08 1.28
CA ILE A 3 21.48 -16.32 1.66
C ILE A 3 22.48 -17.46 1.77
N ILE A 4 22.50 -18.13 2.92
CA ILE A 4 23.40 -19.23 3.26
C ILE A 4 22.56 -20.43 3.73
N PHE A 5 22.85 -21.61 3.20
CA PHE A 5 22.25 -22.87 3.67
C PHE A 5 23.32 -23.74 4.33
N ASN A 6 23.07 -24.14 5.58
CA ASN A 6 23.87 -25.11 6.32
C ASN A 6 23.25 -26.52 6.16
N PRO A 7 23.79 -27.41 5.31
CA PRO A 7 23.19 -28.71 5.03
C PRO A 7 23.21 -29.69 6.22
N ASN A 8 24.17 -29.54 7.15
CA ASN A 8 24.30 -30.42 8.29
C ASN A 8 23.20 -30.19 9.33
N LYS A 9 22.84 -28.94 9.56
CA LYS A 9 21.79 -28.52 10.49
C LYS A 9 20.46 -28.22 9.79
N LYS A 10 20.46 -28.14 8.45
CA LYS A 10 19.34 -27.69 7.62
C LYS A 10 18.84 -26.29 8.03
N ILE A 11 19.79 -25.38 8.32
CA ILE A 11 19.49 -23.98 8.67
C ILE A 11 19.68 -23.12 7.43
N PHE A 12 18.67 -22.29 7.15
CA PHE A 12 18.75 -21.18 6.20
C PHE A 12 19.02 -19.91 6.99
N THR A 13 20.01 -19.14 6.56
CA THR A 13 20.39 -17.85 7.11
C THR A 13 20.29 -16.79 6.01
N LEU A 14 19.41 -15.82 6.21
CA LEU A 14 19.26 -14.66 5.33
C LEU A 14 19.89 -13.47 6.05
N GLN A 15 20.77 -12.75 5.36
CA GLN A 15 21.49 -11.61 5.95
C GLN A 15 21.34 -10.37 5.07
N THR A 16 21.02 -9.26 5.71
CA THR A 16 21.14 -7.92 5.12
C THR A 16 22.40 -7.23 5.65
N ALA A 17 22.53 -5.91 5.45
CA ALA A 17 23.66 -5.16 5.98
C ALA A 17 23.72 -5.25 7.52
N HIS A 18 22.58 -5.15 8.21
CA HIS A 18 22.51 -5.06 9.68
C HIS A 18 21.63 -6.13 10.33
N THR A 19 20.96 -6.99 9.59
CA THR A 19 20.03 -7.98 10.14
C THR A 19 20.36 -9.41 9.76
N THR A 20 19.86 -10.35 10.55
CA THR A 20 19.86 -11.79 10.29
C THR A 20 18.48 -12.37 10.51
N TYR A 21 18.01 -13.19 9.58
CA TYR A 21 16.80 -13.99 9.68
C TYR A 21 17.19 -15.47 9.53
N GLN A 22 16.75 -16.31 10.44
CA GLN A 22 17.07 -17.75 10.40
C GLN A 22 15.84 -18.63 10.57
N MET A 23 15.85 -19.74 9.83
CA MET A 23 14.86 -20.82 9.94
C MET A 23 15.53 -22.17 9.77
N GLN A 24 14.90 -23.22 10.26
CA GLN A 24 15.43 -24.56 10.26
C GLN A 24 14.38 -25.60 9.82
N VAL A 25 14.79 -26.52 8.95
CA VAL A 25 14.01 -27.76 8.76
C VAL A 25 14.40 -28.72 9.88
N ASP A 26 13.45 -29.02 10.74
CA ASP A 26 13.69 -29.89 11.88
C ASP A 26 13.76 -31.39 11.52
N ARG A 27 13.97 -32.24 12.53
CA ARG A 27 14.10 -33.70 12.35
C ARG A 27 12.82 -34.38 11.83
N LEU A 28 11.65 -33.76 11.96
CA LEU A 28 10.38 -34.30 11.49
C LEU A 28 9.94 -33.67 10.14
N GLY A 29 10.71 -32.71 9.63
CA GLY A 29 10.45 -32.05 8.36
C GLY A 29 9.66 -30.74 8.44
N TYR A 30 9.33 -30.26 9.63
CA TYR A 30 8.69 -28.96 9.79
C TYR A 30 9.69 -27.81 9.62
N LEU A 31 9.27 -26.73 9.01
CA LEU A 31 10.06 -25.49 8.88
C LEU A 31 9.78 -24.59 10.08
N LEU A 32 10.74 -24.48 10.98
CA LEU A 32 10.66 -23.71 12.21
C LEU A 32 11.40 -22.37 12.07
N HIS A 33 10.80 -21.32 12.63
CA HIS A 33 11.45 -20.03 12.78
C HIS A 33 12.49 -20.09 13.91
N LEU A 34 13.66 -19.47 13.71
CA LEU A 34 14.69 -19.42 14.74
C LEU A 34 14.92 -18.01 15.25
N TYR A 35 15.12 -17.05 14.34
CA TYR A 35 15.59 -15.73 14.72
C TYR A 35 15.28 -14.68 13.64
N TYR A 36 14.88 -13.51 14.04
CA TYR A 36 14.91 -12.28 13.25
C TYR A 36 15.37 -11.13 14.16
N GLY A 37 16.39 -10.39 13.76
CA GLY A 37 16.92 -9.29 14.55
C GLY A 37 18.30 -8.83 14.08
N ALA A 38 19.08 -8.24 14.99
CA ALA A 38 20.41 -7.72 14.70
C ALA A 38 21.33 -8.78 14.09
N LYS A 39 22.23 -8.34 13.19
CA LYS A 39 23.13 -9.23 12.45
C LYS A 39 23.95 -10.13 13.38
N SER A 40 23.91 -11.42 13.11
CA SER A 40 24.59 -12.45 13.89
C SER A 40 25.25 -13.48 12.95
N THR A 41 26.37 -14.03 13.39
CA THR A 41 27.07 -15.15 12.72
C THR A 41 26.81 -16.49 13.39
N CYS A 42 26.01 -16.50 14.47
CA CYS A 42 25.72 -17.73 15.23
C CYS A 42 24.50 -18.46 14.63
N ASP A 43 24.53 -19.79 14.63
CA ASP A 43 23.33 -20.59 14.43
C ASP A 43 22.45 -20.47 15.68
N MET A 44 21.18 -20.11 15.50
CA MET A 44 20.23 -19.82 16.59
C MET A 44 19.36 -21.03 16.95
N ASP A 45 19.71 -22.25 16.53
CA ASP A 45 18.94 -23.47 16.81
C ASP A 45 18.77 -23.78 18.31
N TYR A 46 19.59 -23.20 19.19
CA TYR A 46 19.46 -23.30 20.64
C TYR A 46 18.23 -22.57 21.21
N VAL A 47 17.58 -21.69 20.47
CA VAL A 47 16.33 -21.02 20.93
C VAL A 47 15.15 -21.97 20.95
N LEU A 48 15.19 -23.06 20.20
CA LEU A 48 14.16 -24.08 20.19
C LEU A 48 14.16 -24.83 21.54
N THR A 49 13.09 -24.68 22.30
CA THR A 49 12.93 -25.33 23.59
C THR A 49 11.89 -26.42 23.50
N TYR A 50 12.28 -27.61 23.97
CA TYR A 50 11.42 -28.79 24.00
C TYR A 50 11.09 -29.14 25.47
N ALA A 51 9.84 -28.90 25.88
CA ALA A 51 9.38 -29.15 27.23
C ALA A 51 7.99 -29.80 27.20
N ASP A 52 7.72 -30.71 28.14
CA ASP A 52 6.38 -31.26 28.29
C ASP A 52 5.39 -30.16 28.69
N ARG A 53 4.44 -29.87 27.80
CA ARG A 53 3.39 -28.85 27.96
C ARG A 53 2.04 -29.48 28.37
N GLY A 54 2.08 -30.66 28.97
CA GLY A 54 0.89 -31.32 29.48
C GLY A 54 0.03 -31.95 28.37
N PHE A 55 -1.07 -31.30 28.03
CA PHE A 55 -2.04 -31.81 27.04
C PHE A 55 -1.88 -31.24 25.63
N SER A 56 -0.77 -30.57 25.34
CA SER A 56 -0.48 -30.12 23.96
C SER A 56 -0.36 -31.32 23.02
N GLY A 57 -0.96 -31.24 21.85
CA GLY A 57 -0.85 -32.26 20.81
C GLY A 57 0.59 -32.40 20.30
N ASN A 58 0.96 -33.62 19.93
CA ASN A 58 2.23 -33.86 19.24
C ASN A 58 2.00 -34.69 17.97
N PRO A 59 2.74 -34.41 16.88
CA PRO A 59 2.63 -35.17 15.63
C PRO A 59 2.88 -36.65 15.86
N TYR A 60 2.17 -37.53 15.15
CA TYR A 60 2.34 -38.98 15.28
C TYR A 60 3.80 -39.42 15.08
N ALA A 61 4.54 -38.78 14.18
CA ALA A 61 5.95 -39.03 13.91
C ALA A 61 6.88 -38.71 15.10
N ALA A 62 6.45 -37.91 16.07
CA ALA A 62 7.18 -37.66 17.32
C ALA A 62 7.13 -38.88 18.27
N GLY A 63 6.25 -39.86 18.03
CA GLY A 63 6.06 -41.04 18.84
C GLY A 63 5.60 -40.69 20.26
N MET A 64 6.27 -41.29 21.26
CA MET A 64 5.95 -41.05 22.69
C MET A 64 6.60 -39.79 23.27
N ASN A 65 7.21 -38.95 22.43
CA ASN A 65 7.91 -37.74 22.88
C ASN A 65 6.93 -36.57 23.12
N ARG A 66 6.45 -36.43 24.34
CA ARG A 66 5.53 -35.39 24.79
C ARG A 66 6.15 -33.98 24.83
N THR A 67 7.48 -33.87 24.68
CA THR A 67 8.15 -32.56 24.65
C THR A 67 8.09 -31.91 23.28
N TYR A 68 7.67 -32.63 22.23
CA TYR A 68 7.55 -32.11 20.88
C TYR A 68 6.09 -31.72 20.61
N SER A 69 5.83 -30.46 20.41
CA SER A 69 4.50 -29.94 20.03
C SER A 69 4.60 -28.69 19.19
N LEU A 70 3.89 -28.66 18.07
CA LEU A 70 3.79 -27.46 17.21
C LEU A 70 3.01 -26.32 17.88
N ASP A 71 2.19 -26.63 18.91
CA ASP A 71 1.50 -25.61 19.74
C ASP A 71 2.47 -24.70 20.53
N THR A 72 3.74 -25.10 20.61
CA THR A 72 4.77 -24.36 21.38
C THR A 72 6.05 -24.06 20.58
N LEU A 73 6.21 -24.69 19.42
CA LEU A 73 7.36 -24.43 18.55
C LEU A 73 7.07 -23.24 17.61
N PRO A 74 8.07 -22.38 17.37
CA PRO A 74 7.91 -21.29 16.41
C PRO A 74 7.89 -21.83 14.98
N GLN A 75 6.94 -21.41 14.18
CA GLN A 75 6.75 -21.87 12.81
C GLN A 75 6.93 -20.75 11.78
N GLU A 76 7.37 -21.11 10.58
CA GLU A 76 7.44 -20.19 9.45
C GLU A 76 6.10 -20.00 8.73
N TYR A 77 5.29 -21.06 8.66
CA TYR A 77 4.01 -21.02 7.95
C TYR A 77 3.00 -22.00 8.54
N PRO A 78 2.35 -21.63 9.64
CA PRO A 78 1.45 -22.52 10.37
C PRO A 78 0.13 -22.74 9.63
N THR A 79 -0.39 -23.99 9.71
CA THR A 79 -1.64 -24.44 9.12
C THR A 79 -2.53 -25.12 10.15
N LEU A 80 -3.79 -25.35 9.79
CA LEU A 80 -4.77 -26.03 10.64
C LEU A 80 -4.51 -27.55 10.70
N GLY A 81 -4.85 -28.18 11.82
CA GLY A 81 -4.86 -29.65 11.96
C GLY A 81 -3.54 -30.29 12.41
N THR A 82 -2.50 -29.48 12.63
CA THR A 82 -1.16 -29.96 13.04
C THR A 82 -0.95 -30.04 14.56
N GLY A 83 -1.95 -29.63 15.35
CA GLY A 83 -1.85 -29.52 16.81
C GLY A 83 -1.29 -28.16 17.28
N ASP A 84 -1.09 -27.19 16.42
CA ASP A 84 -0.94 -25.77 16.74
C ASP A 84 -2.34 -25.14 16.77
N PHE A 85 -2.70 -24.49 17.87
CA PHE A 85 -4.01 -23.85 18.08
C PHE A 85 -3.92 -22.31 18.06
N ARG A 86 -2.74 -21.76 17.77
CA ARG A 86 -2.54 -20.33 17.53
C ARG A 86 -3.05 -19.93 16.13
N ASN A 87 -3.09 -18.64 15.84
CA ASN A 87 -3.49 -18.12 14.54
C ASN A 87 -2.67 -18.76 13.40
N ILE A 88 -3.35 -19.13 12.32
CA ILE A 88 -2.76 -19.82 11.16
C ILE A 88 -2.50 -18.85 10.00
N ALA A 89 -1.52 -19.17 9.15
CA ALA A 89 -1.18 -18.41 7.96
C ALA A 89 -1.98 -18.87 6.72
N LEU A 90 -2.40 -20.13 6.70
CA LEU A 90 -3.10 -20.74 5.57
C LEU A 90 -4.25 -21.60 6.04
N ASP A 91 -5.42 -21.41 5.42
CA ASP A 91 -6.57 -22.29 5.54
C ASP A 91 -7.05 -22.71 4.15
N ILE A 92 -7.10 -24.01 3.92
CA ILE A 92 -7.51 -24.62 2.67
C ILE A 92 -8.56 -25.69 2.95
N LYS A 93 -9.62 -25.69 2.17
CA LYS A 93 -10.70 -26.66 2.23
C LYS A 93 -10.76 -27.49 0.95
N ASN A 94 -10.72 -28.80 1.07
CA ASN A 94 -10.93 -29.68 -0.07
C ASN A 94 -12.43 -29.94 -0.35
N GLU A 95 -12.75 -30.66 -1.44
CA GLU A 95 -14.13 -30.97 -1.82
C GLU A 95 -14.91 -31.76 -0.76
N GLN A 96 -14.23 -32.50 0.10
CA GLN A 96 -14.83 -33.26 1.20
C GLN A 96 -15.04 -32.41 2.46
N GLY A 97 -14.61 -31.15 2.45
CA GLY A 97 -14.70 -30.24 3.58
C GLY A 97 -13.59 -30.41 4.61
N THR A 98 -12.50 -31.12 4.29
CA THR A 98 -11.33 -31.26 5.16
C THR A 98 -10.46 -30.00 5.06
N GLU A 99 -10.08 -29.44 6.23
CA GLU A 99 -9.27 -28.24 6.38
C GLU A 99 -7.89 -28.54 6.99
N SER A 100 -7.59 -29.78 7.37
CA SER A 100 -6.31 -30.17 7.95
C SER A 100 -5.25 -30.31 6.87
N VAL A 101 -4.16 -29.53 7.01
CA VAL A 101 -3.01 -29.54 6.09
C VAL A 101 -1.72 -29.64 6.90
N GLU A 102 -0.88 -30.62 6.62
CA GLU A 102 0.41 -30.84 7.27
C GLU A 102 1.55 -30.52 6.29
N LEU A 103 2.08 -29.30 6.36
CA LEU A 103 3.14 -28.84 5.46
C LEU A 103 4.52 -29.32 5.93
N LEU A 104 5.12 -30.24 5.17
CA LEU A 104 6.48 -30.74 5.40
C LEU A 104 7.41 -30.23 4.30
N TYR A 105 8.67 -29.97 4.66
CA TYR A 105 9.71 -29.55 3.72
C TYR A 105 9.95 -30.59 2.64
N LYS A 106 9.98 -30.15 1.37
CA LYS A 106 10.29 -30.97 0.18
C LYS A 106 11.61 -30.57 -0.45
N SER A 107 11.79 -29.30 -0.76
CA SER A 107 12.98 -28.82 -1.45
C SER A 107 13.20 -27.32 -1.24
N HIS A 108 14.33 -26.81 -1.70
CA HIS A 108 14.58 -25.37 -1.78
C HIS A 108 15.46 -25.05 -2.99
N GLU A 109 15.42 -23.78 -3.40
CA GLU A 109 16.29 -23.19 -4.39
C GLU A 109 16.78 -21.82 -3.91
N ILE A 110 18.06 -21.51 -4.17
CA ILE A 110 18.65 -20.19 -3.95
C ILE A 110 19.12 -19.67 -5.32
N ARG A 111 18.69 -18.47 -5.69
CA ARG A 111 19.06 -17.85 -6.96
C ARG A 111 19.38 -16.37 -6.79
N ASP A 112 20.22 -15.83 -7.67
CA ASP A 112 20.46 -14.39 -7.75
C ASP A 112 19.21 -13.67 -8.30
N GLY A 113 19.08 -12.40 -7.96
CA GLY A 113 17.95 -11.57 -8.31
C GLY A 113 16.73 -11.74 -7.42
N LYS A 114 15.78 -10.84 -7.59
CA LYS A 114 14.50 -10.80 -6.87
C LYS A 114 13.43 -11.55 -7.66
N TYR A 115 12.63 -12.39 -6.99
CA TYR A 115 11.45 -12.99 -7.62
C TYR A 115 10.44 -11.91 -8.05
N ALA A 116 9.70 -12.17 -9.13
CA ALA A 116 8.59 -11.37 -9.59
C ALA A 116 7.26 -12.08 -9.33
N LEU A 117 6.20 -11.33 -9.12
CA LEU A 117 4.84 -11.84 -8.95
C LEU A 117 3.99 -11.48 -10.16
N LYS A 118 3.46 -12.48 -10.85
CA LYS A 118 2.67 -12.25 -12.06
C LYS A 118 1.36 -11.52 -11.74
N GLY A 119 1.18 -10.33 -12.32
CA GLY A 119 -0.06 -9.54 -12.17
C GLY A 119 -0.19 -8.80 -10.85
N LEU A 120 0.83 -8.85 -9.99
CA LEU A 120 0.86 -8.17 -8.70
C LEU A 120 2.07 -7.23 -8.60
N PRO A 121 1.92 -6.08 -7.96
CA PRO A 121 3.06 -5.28 -7.51
C PRO A 121 3.98 -6.09 -6.59
N ALA A 122 5.27 -5.89 -6.74
CA ALA A 122 6.30 -6.48 -5.88
C ALA A 122 7.54 -5.60 -5.87
N VAL A 123 8.34 -5.72 -4.84
CA VAL A 123 9.70 -5.16 -4.81
C VAL A 123 10.49 -5.74 -6.00
N TRP A 124 11.17 -4.89 -6.73
CA TRP A 124 12.05 -5.28 -7.86
C TRP A 124 13.49 -4.94 -7.55
N ALA A 125 14.42 -5.72 -8.09
CA ALA A 125 15.84 -5.47 -7.98
C ALA A 125 16.56 -6.19 -9.13
N SER A 126 17.75 -5.71 -9.51
CA SER A 126 18.63 -6.41 -10.43
C SER A 126 19.27 -7.65 -9.79
N ASP A 127 19.85 -8.50 -10.62
CA ASP A 127 20.42 -9.78 -10.17
C ASP A 127 21.57 -9.62 -9.16
N ASP A 128 22.26 -8.48 -9.17
CA ASP A 128 23.36 -8.15 -8.26
C ASP A 128 22.93 -7.43 -6.97
N GLU A 129 21.69 -6.96 -6.91
CA GLU A 129 21.15 -6.22 -5.74
C GLU A 129 20.39 -7.11 -4.76
N ALA A 130 19.93 -8.28 -5.20
CA ALA A 130 19.12 -9.17 -4.38
C ALA A 130 19.43 -10.65 -4.60
N GLN A 131 19.03 -11.47 -3.63
CA GLN A 131 18.93 -12.92 -3.78
C GLN A 131 17.54 -13.41 -3.39
N THR A 132 17.10 -14.49 -4.02
CA THR A 132 15.85 -15.17 -3.71
C THR A 132 16.10 -16.55 -3.12
N LEU A 133 15.43 -16.86 -2.00
CA LEU A 133 15.25 -18.21 -1.49
C LEU A 133 13.80 -18.63 -1.75
N GLU A 134 13.62 -19.77 -2.38
CA GLU A 134 12.34 -20.46 -2.51
C GLU A 134 12.38 -21.75 -1.71
N ILE A 135 11.46 -21.94 -0.77
CA ILE A 135 11.30 -23.19 -0.01
C ILE A 135 9.97 -23.81 -0.37
N VAL A 136 9.99 -25.07 -0.80
CA VAL A 136 8.78 -25.83 -1.11
C VAL A 136 8.41 -26.69 0.09
N LEU A 137 7.24 -26.46 0.61
CA LEU A 137 6.57 -27.29 1.60
C LEU A 137 5.40 -28.01 0.93
N GLY A 138 4.97 -29.15 1.43
CA GLY A 138 3.82 -29.83 0.84
C GLY A 138 3.19 -30.88 1.72
N ASP A 139 1.91 -31.15 1.40
CA ASP A 139 1.12 -32.25 1.92
C ASP A 139 0.58 -33.08 0.75
N ASP A 140 1.14 -34.29 0.57
CA ASP A 140 0.75 -35.16 -0.54
C ASP A 140 -0.65 -35.74 -0.40
N ILE A 141 -1.21 -35.79 0.83
CA ILE A 141 -2.56 -36.29 1.09
C ILE A 141 -3.58 -35.19 0.81
N ALA A 142 -3.30 -33.97 1.27
CA ALA A 142 -4.13 -32.81 0.94
C ALA A 142 -3.99 -32.37 -0.53
N GLY A 143 -2.95 -32.82 -1.22
CA GLY A 143 -2.68 -32.47 -2.61
C GLY A 143 -2.28 -30.99 -2.78
N VAL A 144 -1.44 -30.48 -1.88
CA VAL A 144 -1.05 -29.07 -1.85
C VAL A 144 0.46 -28.91 -1.76
N GLU A 145 1.01 -28.04 -2.58
CA GLU A 145 2.36 -27.47 -2.42
C GLU A 145 2.28 -25.99 -2.11
N VAL A 146 3.11 -25.55 -1.17
CA VAL A 146 3.26 -24.15 -0.77
C VAL A 146 4.70 -23.74 -0.98
N HIS A 147 4.92 -22.74 -1.84
CA HIS A 147 6.23 -22.18 -2.12
C HIS A 147 6.40 -20.89 -1.33
N LEU A 148 7.24 -20.89 -0.33
CA LEU A 148 7.60 -19.70 0.44
C LEU A 148 8.73 -18.97 -0.28
N LEU A 149 8.47 -17.76 -0.70
CA LEU A 149 9.43 -16.91 -1.41
C LEU A 149 10.00 -15.86 -0.45
N TYR A 150 11.32 -15.79 -0.37
CA TYR A 150 12.05 -14.77 0.38
C TYR A 150 12.98 -14.03 -0.57
N GLY A 151 12.82 -12.71 -0.67
CA GLY A 151 13.74 -11.83 -1.37
C GLY A 151 14.59 -11.07 -0.35
N VAL A 152 15.90 -11.06 -0.51
CA VAL A 152 16.82 -10.38 0.41
C VAL A 152 17.51 -9.25 -0.34
N LEU A 153 17.30 -8.00 0.13
CA LEU A 153 17.93 -6.79 -0.39
C LEU A 153 18.88 -6.25 0.69
N GLU A 154 20.18 -6.54 0.54
CA GLU A 154 21.16 -6.21 1.58
C GLU A 154 21.27 -4.71 1.83
N ALA A 155 21.25 -3.89 0.77
CA ALA A 155 21.54 -2.45 0.86
C ALA A 155 20.48 -1.64 1.60
N CYS A 156 19.21 -2.06 1.58
CA CYS A 156 18.13 -1.37 2.28
C CYS A 156 17.62 -2.10 3.53
N ASP A 157 18.31 -3.16 3.98
CA ASP A 157 17.94 -3.97 5.16
C ASP A 157 16.50 -4.52 5.10
N VAL A 158 16.11 -5.03 3.94
CA VAL A 158 14.76 -5.52 3.68
C VAL A 158 14.77 -7.00 3.32
N ILE A 159 13.81 -7.74 3.88
CA ILE A 159 13.45 -9.09 3.47
C ILE A 159 11.99 -9.06 3.00
N THR A 160 11.73 -9.54 1.79
CA THR A 160 10.37 -9.64 1.27
C THR A 160 9.85 -11.05 1.37
N ARG A 161 8.55 -11.21 1.57
CA ARG A 161 7.87 -12.51 1.62
C ARG A 161 6.65 -12.54 0.74
N SER A 162 6.50 -13.62 -0.01
CA SER A 162 5.29 -13.96 -0.75
C SER A 162 5.10 -15.48 -0.73
N VAL A 163 3.93 -15.94 -1.10
CA VAL A 163 3.59 -17.36 -1.08
C VAL A 163 2.87 -17.74 -2.36
N LEU A 164 3.28 -18.86 -2.97
CA LEU A 164 2.52 -19.51 -4.04
C LEU A 164 1.87 -20.77 -3.48
N ILE A 165 0.56 -20.90 -3.67
CA ILE A 165 -0.22 -22.07 -3.23
C ILE A 165 -0.63 -22.83 -4.48
N LYS A 166 -0.12 -24.04 -4.65
CA LYS A 166 -0.35 -24.88 -5.82
C LYS A 166 -1.23 -26.08 -5.45
N ASN A 167 -2.32 -26.23 -6.17
CA ASN A 167 -3.14 -27.43 -6.10
C ASN A 167 -2.48 -28.54 -6.92
N THR A 168 -1.87 -29.53 -6.25
CA THR A 168 -1.24 -30.70 -6.87
C THR A 168 -2.13 -31.93 -6.82
N GLY A 169 -3.32 -31.82 -6.22
CA GLY A 169 -4.33 -32.87 -6.18
C GLY A 169 -5.09 -33.02 -7.49
N SER A 170 -6.06 -33.92 -7.51
CA SER A 170 -6.93 -34.19 -8.66
C SER A 170 -8.29 -33.49 -8.60
N GLY A 171 -8.67 -32.99 -7.42
CA GLY A 171 -9.91 -32.24 -7.18
C GLY A 171 -9.65 -30.75 -6.95
N ASN A 172 -10.73 -29.97 -6.88
CA ASN A 172 -10.64 -28.56 -6.54
C ASN A 172 -10.38 -28.39 -5.03
N ILE A 173 -9.69 -27.30 -4.69
CA ILE A 173 -9.58 -26.82 -3.32
C ILE A 173 -10.12 -25.41 -3.24
N THR A 174 -10.46 -24.97 -2.04
CA THR A 174 -10.84 -23.58 -1.77
C THR A 174 -9.87 -23.02 -0.74
N ILE A 175 -9.29 -21.85 -1.04
CA ILE A 175 -8.44 -21.12 -0.10
C ILE A 175 -9.35 -20.17 0.68
N GLU A 176 -9.42 -20.36 2.01
CA GLU A 176 -10.25 -19.55 2.90
C GLU A 176 -9.41 -18.50 3.66
N LYS A 177 -8.09 -18.73 3.80
CA LYS A 177 -7.13 -17.77 4.38
C LYS A 177 -5.77 -17.95 3.72
N ALA A 178 -5.10 -16.82 3.38
CA ALA A 178 -3.75 -16.82 2.82
C ALA A 178 -2.97 -15.58 3.27
N HIS A 179 -2.11 -15.76 4.28
CA HIS A 179 -1.16 -14.73 4.68
C HIS A 179 0.19 -14.92 3.96
N ALA A 180 0.86 -13.80 3.69
CA ALA A 180 2.18 -13.80 3.04
C ALA A 180 3.32 -13.97 4.04
N ALA A 181 3.14 -13.43 5.25
CA ALA A 181 4.17 -13.42 6.28
C ALA A 181 3.64 -13.94 7.61
N CYS A 182 4.48 -14.74 8.27
CA CYS A 182 4.37 -15.14 9.67
C CYS A 182 5.73 -14.87 10.33
N LEU A 183 5.71 -14.31 11.53
CA LEU A 183 6.89 -14.09 12.36
C LEU A 183 6.58 -14.54 13.79
N ASP A 184 7.20 -15.64 14.22
CA ASP A 184 7.07 -16.19 15.56
C ASP A 184 8.24 -15.73 16.44
N MET A 185 7.97 -14.81 17.35
CA MET A 185 8.95 -14.28 18.31
C MET A 185 8.89 -15.11 19.61
N VAL A 186 9.92 -15.89 19.84
CA VAL A 186 10.02 -16.80 21.03
C VAL A 186 10.18 -16.01 22.32
N TYR A 187 10.83 -14.82 22.25
CA TYR A 187 11.10 -13.95 23.39
C TYR A 187 10.73 -12.51 23.03
N GLY A 188 10.35 -11.76 24.04
CA GLY A 188 10.08 -10.33 23.93
C GLY A 188 8.75 -9.94 24.57
N ASP A 189 8.62 -8.67 24.87
CA ASP A 189 7.40 -8.03 25.35
C ASP A 189 7.15 -6.80 24.46
N TYR A 190 6.12 -6.89 23.64
CA TYR A 190 5.96 -5.98 22.51
C TYR A 190 4.74 -5.08 22.61
N ASP A 191 4.88 -3.90 22.03
CA ASP A 191 3.79 -3.04 21.64
C ASP A 191 3.53 -3.22 20.12
N VAL A 192 2.27 -3.17 19.74
CA VAL A 192 1.84 -3.13 18.34
C VAL A 192 1.49 -1.69 17.98
N ILE A 193 2.15 -1.16 16.94
CA ILE A 193 1.87 0.15 16.40
C ILE A 193 1.14 -0.03 15.07
N ARG A 194 -0.03 0.59 14.98
CA ARG A 194 -0.90 0.57 13.80
C ARG A 194 -1.33 1.97 13.41
N PHE A 195 -1.73 2.12 12.15
CA PHE A 195 -2.08 3.39 11.55
C PHE A 195 -3.56 3.37 11.21
N TYR A 196 -4.37 3.92 12.12
CA TYR A 196 -5.83 3.93 12.00
C TYR A 196 -6.35 5.29 11.55
N GLY A 197 -7.62 5.36 11.19
CA GLY A 197 -8.23 6.64 10.85
C GLY A 197 -9.63 6.54 10.28
N LYS A 198 -9.94 7.53 9.50
CA LYS A 198 -11.18 7.65 8.73
C LYS A 198 -10.92 8.55 7.52
N HIS A 199 -11.87 8.66 6.58
CA HIS A 199 -11.84 9.68 5.55
C HIS A 199 -11.55 11.07 6.16
N ALA A 200 -10.62 11.79 5.55
CA ALA A 200 -10.14 13.11 5.96
C ALA A 200 -9.46 13.14 7.37
N MET A 201 -9.00 12.00 7.88
CA MET A 201 -8.18 11.90 9.09
C MET A 201 -7.48 10.53 9.13
N GLU A 202 -6.70 10.22 8.10
CA GLU A 202 -6.04 8.95 7.85
C GLU A 202 -4.74 8.81 8.65
N ARG A 203 -4.31 7.59 8.86
CA ARG A 203 -3.00 7.18 9.40
C ARG A 203 -2.61 7.87 10.72
N ASN A 204 -3.57 7.98 11.64
CA ASN A 204 -3.23 8.33 13.02
C ASN A 204 -2.49 7.16 13.66
N LEU A 205 -1.47 7.46 14.43
CA LEU A 205 -0.65 6.46 15.10
C LEU A 205 -1.32 6.00 16.39
N GLU A 206 -1.42 4.68 16.57
CA GLU A 206 -1.84 4.05 17.82
C GLU A 206 -0.83 3.00 18.25
N ARG A 207 -0.32 3.12 19.47
CA ARG A 207 0.60 2.18 20.10
C ARG A 207 -0.13 1.44 21.22
N THR A 208 -0.26 0.11 21.09
CA THR A 208 -1.00 -0.73 22.04
C THR A 208 -0.11 -1.85 22.56
N HIS A 209 0.00 -1.98 23.89
CA HIS A 209 0.69 -3.12 24.49
C HIS A 209 -0.03 -4.43 24.18
N LEU A 210 0.71 -5.44 23.68
CA LEU A 210 0.17 -6.73 23.32
C LEU A 210 -0.02 -7.60 24.55
N GLY A 211 -1.27 -7.75 25.00
CA GLY A 211 -1.70 -8.72 26.00
C GLY A 211 -1.92 -10.12 25.42
N HIS A 212 -2.23 -11.11 26.28
CA HIS A 212 -2.59 -12.45 25.81
C HIS A 212 -3.86 -12.43 24.94
N GLY A 213 -3.87 -13.27 23.91
CA GLY A 213 -4.90 -13.32 22.87
C GLY A 213 -4.47 -12.55 21.63
N THR A 214 -5.42 -12.29 20.74
CA THR A 214 -5.16 -11.71 19.42
C THR A 214 -5.62 -10.26 19.34
N LEU A 215 -4.74 -9.37 18.91
CA LEU A 215 -5.06 -8.05 18.40
C LEU A 215 -5.06 -8.14 16.88
N SER A 216 -6.22 -7.87 16.24
CA SER A 216 -6.37 -7.93 14.79
C SER A 216 -6.90 -6.61 14.23
N PHE A 217 -6.50 -6.28 13.01
CA PHE A 217 -7.02 -5.17 12.23
C PHE A 217 -6.83 -5.44 10.74
N GLY A 218 -7.56 -4.70 9.91
CA GLY A 218 -7.50 -4.90 8.47
C GLY A 218 -8.57 -4.12 7.73
N SER A 219 -8.74 -4.44 6.46
CA SER A 219 -9.78 -3.89 5.60
C SER A 219 -10.58 -4.99 4.91
N ARG A 220 -11.88 -4.75 4.78
CA ARG A 220 -12.82 -5.56 3.99
C ARG A 220 -13.66 -4.66 3.05
N ARG A 221 -13.07 -3.52 2.64
CA ARG A 221 -13.74 -2.48 1.85
C ARG A 221 -13.45 -2.55 0.36
N GLY A 222 -12.73 -3.58 -0.09
CA GLY A 222 -12.22 -3.68 -1.46
C GLY A 222 -10.98 -2.80 -1.72
N THR A 223 -10.52 -2.09 -0.69
CA THR A 223 -9.34 -1.21 -0.71
C THR A 223 -8.53 -1.39 0.56
N SER A 224 -7.26 -0.93 0.58
CA SER A 224 -6.45 -0.87 1.80
C SER A 224 -7.04 0.04 2.89
N SER A 225 -7.85 1.00 2.51
CA SER A 225 -8.80 1.82 3.27
C SER A 225 -8.23 2.96 4.14
N HIS A 226 -9.12 3.94 4.43
CA HIS A 226 -8.85 5.05 5.35
C HIS A 226 -8.77 4.59 6.82
N GLN A 227 -9.42 3.45 7.17
CA GLN A 227 -9.61 3.05 8.56
C GLN A 227 -8.37 2.39 9.14
N TYR A 228 -7.66 1.61 8.34
CA TYR A 228 -6.37 1.02 8.67
C TYR A 228 -5.47 1.02 7.44
N ASN A 229 -4.19 1.29 7.65
CA ASN A 229 -3.17 1.15 6.61
C ASN A 229 -2.58 -0.27 6.66
N PRO A 230 -2.20 -0.88 5.53
CA PRO A 230 -1.63 -2.24 5.48
C PRO A 230 -0.17 -2.27 5.94
N ALA A 231 0.06 -1.70 7.13
CA ALA A 231 1.38 -1.55 7.75
C ALA A 231 1.28 -1.74 9.27
N VAL A 232 2.30 -2.35 9.87
CA VAL A 232 2.39 -2.61 11.30
C VAL A 232 3.83 -2.53 11.77
N ILE A 233 4.04 -2.05 13.00
CA ILE A 233 5.32 -2.16 13.70
C ILE A 233 5.11 -2.93 15.00
N LEU A 234 5.90 -4.00 15.19
CA LEU A 234 6.06 -4.67 16.46
C LEU A 234 7.32 -4.10 17.11
N ALA A 235 7.19 -3.44 18.26
CA ALA A 235 8.28 -2.72 18.92
C ALA A 235 8.47 -3.17 20.37
N GLN A 236 9.69 -3.20 20.86
CA GLN A 236 9.92 -3.31 22.29
C GLN A 236 9.33 -2.08 23.02
N ARG A 237 8.96 -2.26 24.28
CA ARG A 237 8.20 -1.24 25.03
C ARG A 237 8.91 0.10 25.20
N ASP A 238 10.23 0.09 25.21
CA ASP A 238 11.10 1.25 25.37
C ASP A 238 11.61 1.84 24.05
N THR A 239 11.18 1.26 22.92
CA THR A 239 11.55 1.78 21.59
C THR A 239 10.99 3.18 21.37
N THR A 240 11.88 4.05 20.89
CA THR A 240 11.63 5.47 20.56
C THR A 240 11.94 5.77 19.10
N GLU A 241 11.91 7.04 18.71
CA GLU A 241 12.30 7.46 17.36
C GLU A 241 13.75 7.09 17.00
N ASN A 242 14.67 7.10 17.98
CA ASN A 242 16.10 6.98 17.72
C ASN A 242 16.80 5.88 18.55
N ALA A 243 16.05 4.96 19.16
CA ALA A 243 16.60 3.86 19.94
C ALA A 243 15.59 2.74 20.14
N GLY A 244 16.08 1.51 20.28
CA GLY A 244 15.32 0.31 20.62
C GLY A 244 14.93 -0.51 19.39
N ASP A 245 14.61 -1.78 19.67
CA ASP A 245 14.30 -2.77 18.64
C ASP A 245 12.87 -2.62 18.13
N CYS A 246 12.71 -2.64 16.82
CA CYS A 246 11.40 -2.70 16.17
C CYS A 246 11.43 -3.46 14.84
N TYR A 247 10.31 -4.08 14.54
CA TYR A 247 10.08 -4.91 13.35
C TYR A 247 8.88 -4.34 12.59
N GLY A 248 9.06 -4.01 11.31
CA GLY A 248 8.01 -3.53 10.45
C GLY A 248 7.53 -4.58 9.47
N MET A 249 6.25 -4.56 9.14
CA MET A 249 5.66 -5.25 7.99
C MET A 249 4.81 -4.26 7.20
N LEU A 250 5.00 -4.25 5.87
CA LEU A 250 4.25 -3.45 4.91
C LEU A 250 3.74 -4.36 3.80
N PHE A 251 2.42 -4.45 3.63
CA PHE A 251 1.80 -5.28 2.61
C PHE A 251 1.70 -4.54 1.28
N VAL A 252 2.23 -5.12 0.21
CA VAL A 252 2.25 -4.55 -1.14
C VAL A 252 0.96 -4.94 -1.87
N TYR A 253 -0.17 -4.42 -1.36
CA TYR A 253 -1.48 -4.75 -1.89
C TYR A 253 -2.50 -3.65 -1.59
N SER A 254 -3.36 -3.35 -2.56
CA SER A 254 -4.31 -2.24 -2.47
C SER A 254 -5.75 -2.68 -2.17
N GLY A 255 -5.96 -3.95 -1.85
CA GLY A 255 -7.25 -4.56 -1.55
C GLY A 255 -7.44 -4.91 -0.07
N ASN A 256 -8.32 -5.88 0.18
CA ASN A 256 -8.62 -6.37 1.52
C ASN A 256 -7.41 -7.07 2.14
N PHE A 257 -7.07 -6.68 3.36
CA PHE A 257 -5.95 -7.27 4.10
C PHE A 257 -6.32 -7.53 5.55
N SER A 258 -5.57 -8.40 6.22
CA SER A 258 -5.59 -8.57 7.67
C SER A 258 -4.17 -8.62 8.25
N CYS A 259 -4.06 -8.13 9.48
CA CYS A 259 -2.89 -8.25 10.32
C CYS A 259 -3.33 -8.76 11.68
N GLU A 260 -2.65 -9.78 12.19
CA GLU A 260 -2.96 -10.43 13.45
C GLU A 260 -1.69 -10.51 14.30
N ALA A 261 -1.73 -9.96 15.51
CA ALA A 261 -0.68 -10.08 16.50
C ALA A 261 -1.24 -10.88 17.70
N GLU A 262 -0.70 -12.06 17.94
CA GLU A 262 -1.13 -12.94 19.03
C GLU A 262 -0.02 -13.13 20.06
N LYS A 263 -0.33 -12.94 21.34
CA LYS A 263 0.51 -13.39 22.44
C LYS A 263 -0.11 -14.67 23.04
N ASP A 264 0.62 -15.78 22.92
CA ASP A 264 0.15 -17.09 23.32
C ASP A 264 0.26 -17.36 24.84
N GLN A 265 -0.19 -18.52 25.27
CA GLN A 265 -0.21 -18.94 26.67
C GLN A 265 1.17 -19.13 27.30
N ILE A 266 2.23 -19.19 26.50
CA ILE A 266 3.62 -19.30 26.97
C ILE A 266 4.46 -18.04 26.69
N ASN A 267 3.78 -16.93 26.42
CA ASN A 267 4.33 -15.59 26.15
C ASN A 267 5.15 -15.46 24.85
N GLN A 268 4.95 -16.31 23.88
CA GLN A 268 5.47 -16.10 22.53
C GLN A 268 4.54 -15.13 21.78
N THR A 269 5.10 -14.44 20.81
CA THR A 269 4.34 -13.51 19.96
C THR A 269 4.37 -14.00 18.51
N ARG A 270 3.19 -14.15 17.90
CA ARG A 270 3.02 -14.44 16.47
C ARG A 270 2.46 -13.22 15.77
N LEU A 271 3.15 -12.75 14.74
CA LEU A 271 2.68 -11.66 13.88
C LEU A 271 2.43 -12.19 12.47
N LEU A 272 1.21 -12.02 11.99
CA LEU A 272 0.75 -12.47 10.67
C LEU A 272 0.26 -11.29 9.84
N MET A 273 0.56 -11.28 8.53
CA MET A 273 0.03 -10.29 7.59
C MET A 273 -0.21 -10.91 6.21
N GLY A 274 -1.35 -10.59 5.62
CA GLY A 274 -1.72 -11.02 4.29
C GLY A 274 -3.12 -10.63 3.86
N LEU A 275 -3.74 -11.42 2.99
CA LEU A 275 -5.12 -11.20 2.55
C LEU A 275 -6.10 -11.35 3.71
N SER A 276 -7.13 -10.53 3.74
CA SER A 276 -8.25 -10.70 4.68
C SER A 276 -8.99 -12.00 4.37
N ASP A 277 -9.26 -12.80 5.37
CA ASP A 277 -10.11 -13.99 5.31
C ASP A 277 -11.61 -13.65 5.32
N GLU A 278 -11.96 -12.43 5.70
CA GLU A 278 -13.34 -11.97 5.65
C GLU A 278 -13.76 -11.65 4.20
N LEU A 279 -14.89 -12.21 3.76
CA LEU A 279 -15.40 -12.12 2.40
C LEU A 279 -14.44 -12.72 1.34
N PHE A 280 -13.56 -13.62 1.76
CA PHE A 280 -12.59 -14.28 0.90
C PHE A 280 -12.83 -15.80 0.89
N SER A 281 -12.94 -16.36 -0.30
CA SER A 281 -13.04 -17.79 -0.56
C SER A 281 -12.66 -18.01 -2.02
N TYR A 282 -11.44 -18.48 -2.25
CA TYR A 282 -10.87 -18.56 -3.60
C TYR A 282 -10.85 -20.01 -4.10
N PRO A 283 -11.69 -20.38 -5.10
CA PRO A 283 -11.64 -21.70 -5.71
C PRO A 283 -10.36 -21.87 -6.54
N LEU A 284 -9.62 -22.93 -6.32
CA LEU A 284 -8.38 -23.25 -7.04
C LEU A 284 -8.50 -24.64 -7.67
N ALA A 285 -8.54 -24.70 -9.00
CA ALA A 285 -8.67 -25.96 -9.72
C ALA A 285 -7.37 -26.81 -9.67
N ALA A 286 -7.50 -28.10 -9.94
CA ALA A 286 -6.35 -28.99 -10.03
C ALA A 286 -5.29 -28.48 -11.01
N GLY A 287 -4.05 -28.40 -10.58
CA GLY A 287 -2.90 -27.90 -11.35
C GLY A 287 -2.74 -26.38 -11.36
N GLU A 288 -3.68 -25.61 -10.82
CA GLU A 288 -3.58 -24.15 -10.74
C GLU A 288 -2.72 -23.70 -9.55
N THR A 289 -2.26 -22.45 -9.62
CA THR A 289 -1.45 -21.80 -8.59
C THR A 289 -2.07 -20.45 -8.24
N PHE A 290 -2.29 -20.22 -6.95
CA PHE A 290 -2.69 -18.93 -6.39
C PHE A 290 -1.45 -18.20 -5.86
N THR A 291 -1.39 -16.88 -6.09
CA THR A 291 -0.27 -16.02 -5.64
C THR A 291 -0.75 -15.09 -4.53
N VAL A 292 -0.12 -15.15 -3.37
CA VAL A 292 -0.36 -14.21 -2.27
C VAL A 292 0.48 -12.96 -2.49
N PRO A 293 -0.07 -11.75 -2.40
CA PRO A 293 0.71 -10.51 -2.53
C PRO A 293 1.85 -10.42 -1.51
N GLU A 294 2.86 -9.61 -1.82
CA GLU A 294 4.11 -9.53 -1.06
C GLU A 294 3.99 -8.71 0.23
N VAL A 295 4.72 -9.12 1.27
CA VAL A 295 5.01 -8.32 2.47
C VAL A 295 6.48 -7.91 2.48
N ILE A 296 6.77 -6.64 2.69
CA ILE A 296 8.10 -6.09 2.94
C ILE A 296 8.33 -6.11 4.45
N MET A 297 9.40 -6.78 4.89
CA MET A 297 9.81 -6.87 6.30
C MET A 297 11.11 -6.13 6.50
N SER A 298 11.23 -5.38 7.59
CA SER A 298 12.46 -4.74 8.00
C SER A 298 12.60 -4.72 9.52
N TYR A 299 13.84 -4.69 10.01
CA TYR A 299 14.18 -4.60 11.42
C TYR A 299 15.13 -3.43 11.65
N SER A 300 14.96 -2.75 12.78
CA SER A 300 15.88 -1.71 13.27
C SER A 300 16.15 -1.90 14.76
N ALA A 301 17.43 -1.76 15.15
CA ALA A 301 17.85 -1.64 16.55
C ALA A 301 17.95 -0.16 16.99
N ASP A 302 17.84 0.76 16.04
CA ASP A 302 18.03 2.20 16.23
C ASP A 302 16.70 3.00 16.20
N GLY A 303 15.58 2.33 16.52
CA GLY A 303 14.27 2.95 16.65
C GLY A 303 13.53 3.18 15.34
N PHE A 304 12.44 3.97 15.43
CA PHE A 304 11.47 4.13 14.34
C PHE A 304 12.01 4.96 13.17
N SER A 305 12.88 5.94 13.42
CA SER A 305 13.45 6.75 12.34
C SER A 305 14.27 5.89 11.38
N GLN A 306 15.15 5.02 11.91
CA GLN A 306 15.94 4.11 11.07
C GLN A 306 15.06 3.12 10.33
N LEU A 307 14.04 2.54 10.98
CA LEU A 307 13.07 1.66 10.32
C LEU A 307 12.37 2.38 9.16
N SER A 308 11.94 3.62 9.36
CA SER A 308 11.33 4.45 8.31
C SER A 308 12.27 4.68 7.14
N HIS A 309 13.55 4.98 7.38
CA HIS A 309 14.54 5.20 6.33
C HIS A 309 14.75 3.96 5.45
N GLN A 310 14.73 2.76 6.04
CA GLN A 310 14.79 1.49 5.31
C GLN A 310 13.58 1.33 4.37
N TYR A 311 12.35 1.60 4.85
CA TYR A 311 11.15 1.56 4.02
C TYR A 311 11.14 2.67 2.95
N HIS A 312 11.53 3.90 3.28
CA HIS A 312 11.60 5.00 2.32
C HIS A 312 12.55 4.67 1.17
N THR A 313 13.73 4.12 1.49
CA THR A 313 14.71 3.68 0.48
C THR A 313 14.13 2.55 -0.37
N CYS A 314 13.57 1.52 0.26
CA CYS A 314 12.97 0.40 -0.47
C CYS A 314 11.85 0.85 -1.41
N ILE A 315 10.95 1.75 -0.96
CA ILE A 315 9.85 2.24 -1.77
C ILE A 315 10.36 3.08 -2.95
N SER A 316 11.28 4.00 -2.71
CA SER A 316 11.77 4.90 -3.75
C SER A 316 12.62 4.19 -4.80
N GLU A 317 13.48 3.24 -4.37
CA GLU A 317 14.46 2.59 -5.26
C GLU A 317 13.93 1.26 -5.84
N HIS A 318 13.04 0.55 -5.12
CA HIS A 318 12.70 -0.84 -5.44
C HIS A 318 11.19 -1.16 -5.49
N VAL A 319 10.30 -0.21 -5.19
CA VAL A 319 8.85 -0.37 -5.38
C VAL A 319 8.37 0.52 -6.53
N CYS A 320 8.57 1.82 -6.42
CA CYS A 320 8.11 2.77 -7.43
C CYS A 320 8.88 2.60 -8.74
N ARG A 321 8.17 2.25 -9.83
CA ARG A 321 8.77 2.06 -11.17
C ARG A 321 8.74 3.31 -12.03
N SER A 322 8.02 4.34 -11.58
CA SER A 322 7.88 5.57 -12.35
C SER A 322 9.21 6.31 -12.43
N ARG A 323 9.57 6.81 -13.62
CA ARG A 323 10.72 7.71 -13.79
C ARG A 323 10.65 8.92 -12.86
N PHE A 324 9.44 9.34 -12.50
CA PHE A 324 9.24 10.45 -11.60
C PHE A 324 9.59 10.14 -10.14
N ALA A 325 9.95 8.90 -9.75
CA ALA A 325 10.38 8.59 -8.39
C ALA A 325 11.52 9.51 -7.91
N HIS A 326 12.47 9.81 -8.79
CA HIS A 326 13.66 10.63 -8.54
C HIS A 326 13.63 12.02 -9.19
N GLU A 327 12.57 12.33 -9.92
CA GLU A 327 12.40 13.67 -10.50
C GLU A 327 11.63 14.59 -9.55
N VAL A 328 11.99 15.85 -9.52
CA VAL A 328 11.24 16.87 -8.80
C VAL A 328 9.84 17.02 -9.41
N ARG A 329 8.84 17.07 -8.54
CA ARG A 329 7.45 17.26 -8.98
C ARG A 329 7.18 18.71 -9.33
N PRO A 330 6.42 19.00 -10.40
CA PRO A 330 5.97 20.35 -10.68
C PRO A 330 5.10 20.86 -9.52
N VAL A 331 5.29 22.12 -9.12
CA VAL A 331 4.33 22.79 -8.24
C VAL A 331 3.03 22.95 -8.99
N LEU A 332 1.95 22.35 -8.50
CA LEU A 332 0.66 22.37 -9.17
C LEU A 332 -0.39 23.22 -8.46
N ILE A 333 -1.42 23.60 -9.19
CA ILE A 333 -2.69 24.07 -8.63
C ILE A 333 -3.82 23.19 -9.14
N ASN A 334 -4.63 22.66 -8.22
CA ASN A 334 -5.80 21.86 -8.54
C ASN A 334 -7.06 22.73 -8.50
N SER A 335 -7.96 22.55 -9.48
CA SER A 335 -9.18 23.35 -9.61
C SER A 335 -10.28 22.96 -8.62
N TRP A 336 -10.17 21.82 -7.89
CA TRP A 336 -11.26 21.32 -7.06
C TRP A 336 -11.73 22.34 -6.02
N GLU A 337 -10.93 22.69 -5.03
CA GLU A 337 -11.34 23.71 -4.03
C GLU A 337 -11.39 25.15 -4.59
N ALA A 338 -10.91 25.37 -5.81
CA ALA A 338 -11.02 26.68 -6.47
C ALA A 338 -12.39 26.92 -7.10
N ALA A 339 -13.05 25.88 -7.63
CA ALA A 339 -14.28 26.03 -8.41
C ALA A 339 -15.27 24.87 -8.30
N TYR A 340 -14.87 23.72 -7.75
CA TYR A 340 -15.65 22.46 -7.74
C TYR A 340 -16.18 22.13 -9.15
N PHE A 341 -17.49 21.89 -9.31
CA PHE A 341 -18.14 21.63 -10.60
C PHE A 341 -18.48 22.91 -11.40
N ASP A 342 -18.39 24.10 -10.79
CA ASP A 342 -18.76 25.38 -11.39
C ASP A 342 -17.57 26.00 -12.14
N PHE A 343 -17.20 25.40 -13.26
CA PHE A 343 -16.13 25.90 -14.14
C PHE A 343 -16.45 25.71 -15.62
N THR A 344 -15.77 26.48 -16.45
CA THR A 344 -15.74 26.37 -17.91
C THR A 344 -14.27 26.25 -18.37
N GLY A 345 -14.05 26.01 -19.66
CA GLY A 345 -12.68 26.06 -20.21
C GLY A 345 -12.00 27.39 -19.97
N ASP A 346 -12.74 28.52 -20.04
CA ASP A 346 -12.20 29.84 -19.74
C ASP A 346 -11.75 29.97 -18.29
N THR A 347 -12.52 29.41 -17.34
CA THR A 347 -12.14 29.37 -15.91
C THR A 347 -10.80 28.67 -15.72
N ILE A 348 -10.56 27.53 -16.41
CA ILE A 348 -9.30 26.79 -16.34
C ILE A 348 -8.14 27.58 -16.95
N VAL A 349 -8.37 28.28 -18.07
CA VAL A 349 -7.35 29.15 -18.70
C VAL A 349 -7.02 30.35 -17.81
N ASP A 350 -8.01 30.96 -17.17
CA ASP A 350 -7.78 32.07 -16.23
C ASP A 350 -7.00 31.57 -14.98
N LEU A 351 -7.32 30.38 -14.47
CA LEU A 351 -6.54 29.72 -13.42
C LEU A 351 -5.09 29.48 -13.86
N ALA A 352 -4.87 29.06 -15.11
CA ALA A 352 -3.54 28.85 -15.69
C ALA A 352 -2.74 30.16 -15.79
N LYS A 353 -3.39 31.25 -16.15
CA LYS A 353 -2.77 32.57 -16.22
C LYS A 353 -2.36 33.09 -14.84
N GLU A 354 -3.23 32.96 -13.85
CA GLU A 354 -2.90 33.31 -12.45
C GLU A 354 -1.77 32.41 -11.93
N ALA A 355 -1.82 31.09 -12.17
CA ALA A 355 -0.78 30.14 -11.81
C ALA A 355 0.59 30.52 -12.36
N ALA A 356 0.67 30.84 -13.66
CA ALA A 356 1.90 31.30 -14.31
C ALA A 356 2.45 32.56 -13.65
N SER A 357 1.57 33.52 -13.30
CA SER A 357 1.97 34.78 -12.64
C SER A 357 2.56 34.58 -11.25
N LEU A 358 2.20 33.49 -10.59
CA LEU A 358 2.67 33.12 -9.26
C LEU A 358 3.91 32.19 -9.29
N GLY A 359 4.27 31.65 -10.46
CA GLY A 359 5.40 30.72 -10.63
C GLY A 359 5.02 29.25 -10.38
N ILE A 360 3.73 28.93 -10.44
CA ILE A 360 3.18 27.56 -10.41
C ILE A 360 3.41 26.92 -11.78
N ASP A 361 3.81 25.64 -11.80
CA ASP A 361 4.27 24.95 -13.01
C ASP A 361 3.16 24.20 -13.75
N MET A 362 2.02 23.91 -13.11
CA MET A 362 0.97 23.05 -13.66
C MET A 362 -0.42 23.40 -13.13
N VAL A 363 -1.42 23.31 -14.00
CA VAL A 363 -2.84 23.38 -13.62
C VAL A 363 -3.48 22.01 -13.83
N VAL A 364 -4.24 21.55 -12.84
CA VAL A 364 -4.99 20.30 -12.89
C VAL A 364 -6.48 20.61 -12.95
N MET A 365 -7.13 20.19 -14.03
CA MET A 365 -8.59 20.20 -14.18
C MET A 365 -9.16 18.96 -13.46
N ASP A 366 -9.79 19.16 -12.32
CA ASP A 366 -10.39 18.10 -11.49
C ASP A 366 -11.75 17.65 -12.02
N ASP A 367 -12.57 16.95 -11.22
CA ASP A 367 -13.87 16.36 -11.58
C ASP A 367 -14.83 17.36 -12.23
N GLY A 368 -15.56 16.95 -13.29
CA GLY A 368 -16.63 17.74 -13.90
C GLY A 368 -16.44 18.11 -15.38
N TRP A 369 -15.40 17.63 -16.07
CA TRP A 369 -15.08 18.00 -17.47
C TRP A 369 -15.76 17.11 -18.53
N PHE A 370 -16.39 15.99 -18.15
CA PHE A 370 -16.88 14.95 -19.05
C PHE A 370 -18.41 14.76 -18.95
N GLY A 371 -19.02 14.16 -19.97
CA GLY A 371 -20.43 13.82 -20.00
C GLY A 371 -21.38 14.97 -19.65
N LYS A 372 -22.23 14.75 -18.65
CA LYS A 372 -23.15 15.76 -18.05
C LYS A 372 -22.74 16.10 -16.61
N ARG A 373 -21.46 15.93 -16.26
CA ARG A 373 -20.93 15.98 -14.91
C ARG A 373 -20.91 17.41 -14.36
N ASP A 374 -22.06 17.91 -13.92
CA ASP A 374 -22.22 19.21 -13.25
C ASP A 374 -22.44 19.06 -11.73
N ASP A 375 -22.52 17.82 -11.26
CA ASP A 375 -22.57 17.39 -9.87
C ASP A 375 -22.11 15.91 -9.78
N ASP A 376 -22.18 15.29 -8.59
CA ASP A 376 -21.74 13.92 -8.37
C ASP A 376 -22.80 12.84 -8.66
N ASN A 377 -23.94 13.21 -9.28
CA ASN A 377 -25.07 12.30 -9.51
C ASN A 377 -25.02 11.58 -10.88
N SER A 378 -24.21 12.02 -11.81
CA SER A 378 -24.24 11.54 -13.18
C SER A 378 -22.88 11.36 -13.82
N SER A 379 -22.86 10.60 -14.95
CA SER A 379 -21.81 10.53 -15.97
C SER A 379 -20.54 9.76 -15.63
N LEU A 380 -20.29 9.28 -14.41
CA LEU A 380 -19.20 8.32 -14.22
C LEU A 380 -19.44 7.09 -15.09
N GLY A 381 -18.40 6.68 -15.84
CA GLY A 381 -18.47 5.65 -16.88
C GLY A 381 -18.56 6.21 -18.31
N ASP A 382 -18.92 7.47 -18.47
CA ASP A 382 -19.07 8.16 -19.76
C ASP A 382 -17.88 9.10 -20.00
N TRP A 383 -16.71 8.55 -20.33
CA TRP A 383 -15.45 9.31 -20.46
C TRP A 383 -15.34 9.98 -21.83
N PHE A 384 -16.23 10.95 -22.09
CA PHE A 384 -16.14 11.82 -23.26
C PHE A 384 -16.23 13.30 -22.86
N VAL A 385 -15.45 14.13 -23.54
CA VAL A 385 -15.30 15.55 -23.21
C VAL A 385 -16.63 16.30 -23.34
N ASN A 386 -16.98 17.12 -22.36
CA ASN A 386 -18.08 18.06 -22.45
C ASN A 386 -17.64 19.35 -23.15
N GLU A 387 -17.55 19.31 -24.48
CA GLU A 387 -17.10 20.45 -25.30
C GLU A 387 -17.94 21.71 -25.07
N LYS A 388 -19.24 21.55 -24.76
CA LYS A 388 -20.10 22.69 -24.45
C LYS A 388 -19.66 23.39 -23.17
N LYS A 389 -19.32 22.67 -22.13
CA LYS A 389 -18.84 23.20 -20.85
C LYS A 389 -17.45 23.80 -21.01
N LEU A 390 -16.57 23.13 -21.76
CA LEU A 390 -15.22 23.62 -22.00
C LEU A 390 -15.18 24.77 -23.03
N GLY A 391 -16.24 24.98 -23.80
CA GLY A 391 -16.31 26.02 -24.84
C GLY A 391 -15.47 25.71 -26.08
N GLY A 392 -15.11 24.42 -26.29
CA GLY A 392 -14.31 23.91 -27.39
C GLY A 392 -13.82 22.49 -27.12
N THR A 393 -12.92 21.99 -27.94
CA THR A 393 -12.31 20.66 -27.77
C THR A 393 -11.31 20.64 -26.60
N LEU A 394 -11.02 19.46 -26.08
CA LEU A 394 -9.98 19.30 -25.05
C LEU A 394 -8.61 19.73 -25.57
N SER A 395 -8.30 19.43 -26.84
CA SER A 395 -7.05 19.85 -27.49
C SER A 395 -6.88 21.37 -27.46
N GLU A 396 -7.93 22.12 -27.83
CA GLU A 396 -7.91 23.59 -27.80
C GLU A 396 -7.71 24.12 -26.37
N LEU A 397 -8.34 23.49 -25.35
CA LEU A 397 -8.14 23.87 -23.96
C LEU A 397 -6.70 23.63 -23.51
N ILE A 398 -6.14 22.45 -23.80
CA ILE A 398 -4.76 22.08 -23.49
C ILE A 398 -3.77 23.10 -24.12
N ASP A 399 -3.95 23.42 -25.40
CA ASP A 399 -3.11 24.38 -26.09
C ASP A 399 -3.19 25.80 -25.48
N ARG A 400 -4.39 26.22 -25.06
CA ARG A 400 -4.61 27.51 -24.37
C ARG A 400 -3.94 27.55 -23.00
N VAL A 401 -3.95 26.45 -22.25
CA VAL A 401 -3.25 26.31 -20.96
C VAL A 401 -1.73 26.34 -21.19
N HIS A 402 -1.22 25.52 -22.09
CA HIS A 402 0.22 25.53 -22.43
C HIS A 402 0.72 26.88 -22.94
N ALA A 403 -0.11 27.65 -23.65
CA ALA A 403 0.22 29.01 -24.09
C ALA A 403 0.45 29.97 -22.91
N GLN A 404 -0.03 29.67 -21.70
CA GLN A 404 0.29 30.44 -20.50
C GLN A 404 1.65 30.04 -19.88
N GLY A 405 2.33 29.03 -20.41
CA GLY A 405 3.63 28.55 -19.93
C GLY A 405 3.56 27.54 -18.79
N VAL A 406 2.38 26.96 -18.55
CA VAL A 406 2.15 25.93 -17.50
C VAL A 406 1.73 24.60 -18.12
N LYS A 407 2.02 23.50 -17.43
CA LYS A 407 1.61 22.14 -17.80
C LYS A 407 0.12 21.92 -17.53
N PHE A 408 -0.45 20.90 -18.16
CA PHE A 408 -1.85 20.51 -17.99
C PHE A 408 -2.01 19.14 -17.38
N GLY A 409 -2.85 19.03 -16.35
CA GLY A 409 -3.28 17.78 -15.71
C GLY A 409 -4.79 17.59 -15.75
N ILE A 410 -5.22 16.33 -15.63
CA ILE A 410 -6.62 15.93 -15.67
C ILE A 410 -6.94 14.90 -14.58
N TRP A 411 -8.18 14.91 -14.06
CA TRP A 411 -8.72 13.95 -13.12
C TRP A 411 -9.52 12.86 -13.82
N ILE A 412 -9.42 11.61 -13.34
CA ILE A 412 -10.24 10.48 -13.75
C ILE A 412 -10.65 9.62 -12.55
N GLU A 413 -11.81 8.93 -12.64
CA GLU A 413 -12.28 7.91 -11.71
C GLU A 413 -12.80 6.69 -12.48
N PRO A 414 -11.92 5.92 -13.14
CA PRO A 414 -12.31 4.94 -14.14
C PRO A 414 -13.00 3.70 -13.59
N GLU A 415 -12.89 3.43 -12.31
CA GLU A 415 -13.44 2.27 -11.63
C GLU A 415 -14.93 2.42 -11.26
N MET A 416 -15.50 3.62 -11.44
CA MET A 416 -16.85 3.94 -10.95
C MET A 416 -17.83 4.20 -12.09
N VAL A 417 -19.12 4.03 -11.76
CA VAL A 417 -20.23 4.30 -12.67
C VAL A 417 -21.40 4.91 -11.90
N ASN A 418 -22.08 5.90 -12.51
CA ASN A 418 -23.38 6.37 -12.02
C ASN A 418 -24.51 5.63 -12.73
N GLU A 419 -25.63 5.42 -12.05
CA GLU A 419 -26.85 4.91 -12.67
C GLU A 419 -27.37 5.86 -13.77
N ASP A 420 -27.15 7.18 -13.63
CA ASP A 420 -27.37 8.16 -14.70
C ASP A 420 -26.09 8.34 -15.55
N SER A 421 -25.71 7.28 -16.27
CA SER A 421 -24.72 7.29 -17.33
C SER A 421 -25.23 6.48 -18.53
N ASN A 422 -24.66 6.72 -19.71
CA ASN A 422 -24.95 5.91 -20.89
C ASN A 422 -24.43 4.49 -20.69
N LEU A 423 -23.23 4.35 -20.13
CA LEU A 423 -22.62 3.06 -19.85
C LEU A 423 -23.52 2.17 -18.98
N TYR A 424 -24.07 2.71 -17.88
CA TYR A 424 -24.94 1.92 -17.01
C TYR A 424 -26.26 1.55 -17.68
N ARG A 425 -26.83 2.42 -18.51
CA ARG A 425 -28.04 2.12 -19.27
C ARG A 425 -27.82 1.01 -20.30
N GLU A 426 -26.64 0.95 -20.90
CA GLU A 426 -26.27 -0.06 -21.89
C GLU A 426 -25.84 -1.38 -21.22
N HIS A 427 -25.12 -1.29 -20.10
CA HIS A 427 -24.51 -2.42 -19.41
C HIS A 427 -24.72 -2.36 -17.88
N PRO A 428 -25.95 -2.46 -17.38
CA PRO A 428 -26.20 -2.41 -15.93
C PRO A 428 -25.57 -3.60 -15.17
N ASP A 429 -25.31 -4.71 -15.88
CA ASP A 429 -24.62 -5.90 -15.38
C ASP A 429 -23.10 -5.75 -15.21
N TRP A 430 -22.52 -4.62 -15.63
CA TRP A 430 -21.09 -4.32 -15.42
C TRP A 430 -20.80 -3.69 -14.06
N ALA A 431 -21.81 -3.21 -13.38
CA ALA A 431 -21.65 -2.78 -11.99
C ALA A 431 -21.65 -3.98 -11.04
N ILE A 432 -20.79 -3.93 -10.03
CA ILE A 432 -20.80 -4.91 -8.93
C ILE A 432 -22.10 -4.75 -8.15
N GLN A 433 -22.97 -5.74 -8.24
CA GLN A 433 -24.28 -5.77 -7.57
C GLN A 433 -24.78 -7.21 -7.40
N ILE A 434 -25.65 -7.41 -6.41
CA ILE A 434 -26.30 -8.71 -6.17
C ILE A 434 -27.64 -8.72 -6.86
N PRO A 435 -27.90 -9.66 -7.79
CA PRO A 435 -29.17 -9.74 -8.51
C PRO A 435 -30.38 -9.76 -7.57
N GLY A 436 -31.34 -8.87 -7.81
CA GLY A 436 -32.56 -8.77 -7.02
C GLY A 436 -32.43 -7.96 -5.72
N LYS A 437 -31.26 -7.43 -5.40
CA LYS A 437 -31.05 -6.47 -4.30
C LYS A 437 -30.81 -5.07 -4.85
N LEU A 438 -31.27 -4.06 -4.12
CA LEU A 438 -30.87 -2.67 -4.38
C LEU A 438 -29.41 -2.51 -3.92
N PRO A 439 -28.53 -1.94 -4.78
CA PRO A 439 -27.13 -1.79 -4.46
C PRO A 439 -26.93 -0.75 -3.34
N VAL A 440 -25.92 -0.96 -2.52
CA VAL A 440 -25.45 0.07 -1.58
C VAL A 440 -24.83 1.20 -2.40
N ARG A 441 -25.20 2.44 -2.13
CA ARG A 441 -24.61 3.63 -2.75
C ARG A 441 -23.65 4.33 -1.79
N SER A 442 -22.57 4.86 -2.33
CA SER A 442 -21.71 5.82 -1.67
C SER A 442 -21.35 6.88 -2.69
N ARG A 443 -21.48 8.16 -2.35
CA ARG A 443 -21.31 9.31 -3.25
C ARG A 443 -22.09 9.16 -4.58
N ASN A 444 -23.31 8.61 -4.52
CA ASN A 444 -24.21 8.40 -5.66
C ASN A 444 -23.65 7.53 -6.80
N GLN A 445 -22.66 6.70 -6.52
CA GLN A 445 -21.98 5.88 -7.53
C GLN A 445 -21.92 4.39 -7.15
N LEU A 446 -21.70 3.55 -8.16
CA LEU A 446 -21.47 2.11 -8.09
C LEU A 446 -20.06 1.79 -8.59
N ILE A 447 -19.58 0.58 -8.30
CA ILE A 447 -18.27 0.08 -8.75
C ILE A 447 -18.46 -0.73 -10.02
N LEU A 448 -17.66 -0.46 -11.05
CA LEU A 448 -17.54 -1.32 -12.23
C LEU A 448 -16.78 -2.60 -11.88
N ASP A 449 -17.22 -3.72 -12.41
CA ASP A 449 -16.58 -5.02 -12.16
C ASP A 449 -15.28 -5.17 -12.97
N PHE A 450 -14.18 -4.65 -12.43
CA PHE A 450 -12.85 -4.73 -13.05
C PHE A 450 -12.25 -6.14 -13.02
N SER A 451 -12.87 -7.13 -12.37
CA SER A 451 -12.49 -8.53 -12.57
C SER A 451 -12.78 -8.99 -14.02
N ARG A 452 -13.73 -8.34 -14.70
CA ARG A 452 -14.15 -8.64 -16.07
C ARG A 452 -13.30 -7.87 -17.09
N LYS A 453 -12.69 -8.61 -18.01
CA LYS A 453 -11.80 -8.02 -19.03
C LYS A 453 -12.53 -7.03 -19.97
N GLU A 454 -13.75 -7.35 -20.38
CA GLU A 454 -14.54 -6.51 -21.28
C GLU A 454 -14.88 -5.15 -20.67
N VAL A 455 -15.08 -5.09 -19.36
CA VAL A 455 -15.32 -3.83 -18.62
C VAL A 455 -14.05 -2.97 -18.63
N ARG A 456 -12.92 -3.57 -18.26
CA ARG A 456 -11.62 -2.88 -18.30
C ARG A 456 -11.26 -2.37 -19.69
N ASP A 457 -11.46 -3.20 -20.72
CA ASP A 457 -11.13 -2.82 -22.10
C ASP A 457 -11.96 -1.63 -22.55
N ASN A 458 -13.28 -1.63 -22.30
CA ASN A 458 -14.15 -0.52 -22.66
C ASN A 458 -13.70 0.81 -22.01
N ILE A 459 -13.48 0.79 -20.70
CA ILE A 459 -13.05 1.99 -19.97
C ILE A 459 -11.66 2.43 -20.42
N PHE A 460 -10.74 1.49 -20.66
CA PHE A 460 -9.40 1.81 -21.15
C PHE A 460 -9.43 2.50 -22.50
N ASP A 461 -10.25 2.01 -23.43
CA ASP A 461 -10.39 2.60 -24.75
C ASP A 461 -10.99 4.02 -24.69
N GLN A 462 -11.97 4.26 -23.81
CA GLN A 462 -12.53 5.59 -23.57
C GLN A 462 -11.46 6.56 -23.02
N ILE A 463 -10.71 6.16 -22.00
CA ILE A 463 -9.65 6.98 -21.38
C ILE A 463 -8.54 7.28 -22.40
N CYS A 464 -8.12 6.26 -23.18
CA CYS A 464 -7.14 6.48 -24.25
C CYS A 464 -7.64 7.48 -25.29
N ALA A 465 -8.91 7.40 -25.68
CA ALA A 465 -9.50 8.36 -26.62
C ALA A 465 -9.51 9.80 -26.11
N VAL A 466 -9.55 9.98 -24.79
CA VAL A 466 -9.38 11.30 -24.16
C VAL A 466 -7.91 11.74 -24.16
N PHE A 467 -7.01 10.84 -23.72
CA PHE A 467 -5.59 11.18 -23.58
C PHE A 467 -4.90 11.45 -24.92
N ASP A 468 -5.33 10.77 -25.97
CA ASP A 468 -4.81 10.93 -27.32
C ASP A 468 -5.23 12.28 -27.98
N GLN A 469 -6.11 13.08 -27.34
CA GLN A 469 -6.54 14.40 -27.87
C GLN A 469 -5.50 15.52 -27.69
N GLY A 470 -4.55 15.37 -26.76
CA GLY A 470 -3.55 16.40 -26.52
C GLY A 470 -2.49 15.98 -25.51
N LYS A 471 -1.51 16.86 -25.28
CA LYS A 471 -0.44 16.58 -24.33
C LYS A 471 -0.93 16.78 -22.89
N ILE A 472 -1.26 15.68 -22.23
CA ILE A 472 -1.56 15.64 -20.81
C ILE A 472 -0.27 15.31 -20.06
N ASP A 473 0.12 16.14 -19.09
CA ASP A 473 1.36 15.99 -18.33
C ASP A 473 1.16 15.24 -17.01
N TYR A 474 -0.09 15.20 -16.49
CA TYR A 474 -0.43 14.65 -15.19
C TYR A 474 -1.86 14.09 -15.17
N VAL A 475 -2.03 13.01 -14.43
CA VAL A 475 -3.34 12.39 -14.20
C VAL A 475 -3.53 12.14 -12.71
N LYS A 476 -4.65 12.62 -12.14
CA LYS A 476 -5.13 12.24 -10.82
C LYS A 476 -6.15 11.11 -10.99
N TRP A 477 -5.79 9.92 -10.55
CA TRP A 477 -6.67 8.74 -10.54
C TRP A 477 -7.37 8.60 -9.20
N ASP A 478 -8.67 8.78 -9.18
CA ASP A 478 -9.50 8.72 -7.97
C ASP A 478 -10.35 7.43 -7.89
N MET A 479 -10.85 7.17 -6.68
CA MET A 479 -11.79 6.08 -6.38
C MET A 479 -12.54 6.42 -5.10
N ASN A 480 -13.82 6.84 -5.20
CA ASN A 480 -14.56 7.45 -4.09
C ASN A 480 -15.61 6.54 -3.47
N ARG A 481 -15.44 5.22 -3.56
CA ARG A 481 -16.38 4.27 -3.01
C ARG A 481 -15.73 3.00 -2.48
N SER A 482 -16.20 2.52 -1.32
CA SER A 482 -15.87 1.18 -0.82
C SER A 482 -16.73 0.10 -1.47
N MET A 483 -16.18 -1.09 -1.67
CA MET A 483 -16.90 -2.28 -2.15
C MET A 483 -17.82 -2.81 -1.06
N ALA A 484 -19.10 -3.00 -1.36
CA ALA A 484 -20.11 -3.48 -0.43
C ALA A 484 -20.89 -4.70 -0.96
N ASP A 485 -21.21 -4.70 -2.26
CA ASP A 485 -22.09 -5.71 -2.87
C ASP A 485 -21.27 -6.88 -3.44
N VAL A 486 -20.52 -7.58 -2.57
CA VAL A 486 -19.68 -8.72 -2.94
C VAL A 486 -20.56 -9.93 -3.25
N TYR A 487 -20.54 -10.41 -4.48
CA TYR A 487 -21.34 -11.54 -4.94
C TYR A 487 -20.60 -12.88 -5.00
N ALA A 488 -19.26 -12.88 -4.86
CA ALA A 488 -18.41 -14.07 -4.84
C ALA A 488 -17.18 -13.86 -3.96
N GLY A 489 -16.68 -14.93 -3.34
CA GLY A 489 -15.55 -14.85 -2.40
C GLY A 489 -14.20 -14.50 -3.04
N ASN A 490 -14.03 -14.73 -4.34
CA ASN A 490 -12.83 -14.35 -5.11
C ASN A 490 -12.90 -12.93 -5.68
N LEU A 491 -14.09 -12.29 -5.69
CA LEU A 491 -14.32 -11.04 -6.41
C LEU A 491 -13.36 -9.92 -6.00
N ALA A 492 -13.17 -9.70 -4.70
CA ALA A 492 -12.35 -8.59 -4.23
C ALA A 492 -10.88 -8.72 -4.66
N TYR A 493 -10.35 -9.95 -4.70
CA TYR A 493 -8.99 -10.23 -5.17
C TYR A 493 -8.88 -10.04 -6.69
N ASP A 494 -9.78 -10.65 -7.46
CA ASP A 494 -9.79 -10.56 -8.93
C ASP A 494 -10.03 -9.13 -9.42
N TYR A 495 -10.84 -8.36 -8.70
CA TYR A 495 -11.04 -6.94 -8.95
C TYR A 495 -9.73 -6.14 -8.84
N VAL A 496 -8.97 -6.35 -7.76
CA VAL A 496 -7.69 -5.64 -7.55
C VAL A 496 -6.66 -6.04 -8.61
N LEU A 497 -6.62 -7.32 -9.02
CA LEU A 497 -5.80 -7.73 -10.18
C LEU A 497 -6.22 -7.00 -11.46
N GLY A 498 -7.52 -6.79 -11.64
CA GLY A 498 -8.04 -6.02 -12.76
C GLY A 498 -7.63 -4.54 -12.72
N VAL A 499 -7.61 -3.93 -11.54
CA VAL A 499 -7.11 -2.55 -11.36
C VAL A 499 -5.61 -2.48 -11.71
N TYR A 500 -4.81 -3.44 -11.26
CA TYR A 500 -3.39 -3.49 -11.59
C TYR A 500 -3.13 -3.72 -13.09
N ASP A 501 -3.90 -4.60 -13.74
CA ASP A 501 -3.84 -4.78 -15.21
C ASP A 501 -4.11 -3.46 -15.95
N PHE A 502 -5.14 -2.73 -15.53
CA PHE A 502 -5.47 -1.43 -16.13
C PHE A 502 -4.35 -0.40 -15.93
N MET A 503 -3.84 -0.30 -14.70
CA MET A 503 -2.73 0.62 -14.38
C MET A 503 -1.46 0.28 -15.15
N GLU A 504 -1.08 -1.01 -15.24
CA GLU A 504 0.06 -1.47 -16.01
C GLU A 504 -0.03 -1.06 -17.48
N ARG A 505 -1.21 -1.26 -18.07
CA ARG A 505 -1.49 -0.86 -19.46
C ARG A 505 -1.38 0.66 -19.63
N LEU A 506 -1.89 1.43 -18.66
CA LEU A 506 -1.90 2.89 -18.70
C LEU A 506 -0.48 3.46 -18.64
N VAL A 507 0.31 3.05 -17.63
CA VAL A 507 1.69 3.55 -17.46
C VAL A 507 2.62 3.07 -18.56
N THR A 508 2.34 1.92 -19.18
CA THR A 508 3.09 1.41 -20.34
C THR A 508 2.78 2.24 -21.60
N ARG A 509 1.52 2.60 -21.82
CA ARG A 509 1.11 3.39 -22.99
C ARG A 509 1.52 4.87 -22.87
N TYR A 510 1.46 5.43 -21.66
CA TYR A 510 1.72 6.85 -21.39
C TYR A 510 2.82 7.04 -20.32
N PRO A 511 4.07 6.63 -20.60
CA PRO A 511 5.16 6.64 -19.60
C PRO A 511 5.59 8.05 -19.17
N ASP A 512 5.19 9.07 -19.91
CA ASP A 512 5.53 10.48 -19.68
C ASP A 512 4.47 11.22 -18.83
N ILE A 513 3.36 10.58 -18.48
CA ILE A 513 2.34 11.14 -17.60
C ILE A 513 2.73 10.90 -16.15
N LEU A 514 2.77 11.96 -15.35
CA LEU A 514 2.88 11.88 -13.90
C LEU A 514 1.53 11.42 -13.34
N LEU A 515 1.48 10.17 -12.84
CA LEU A 515 0.27 9.60 -12.24
C LEU A 515 0.25 9.86 -10.73
N GLU A 516 -0.84 10.45 -10.24
CA GLU A 516 -1.14 10.57 -8.81
C GLU A 516 -2.32 9.67 -8.45
N GLY A 517 -2.14 8.79 -7.45
CA GLY A 517 -3.23 8.02 -6.88
C GLY A 517 -4.08 8.86 -5.94
N CYS A 518 -5.40 8.67 -5.98
CA CYS A 518 -6.37 9.19 -5.03
C CYS A 518 -7.43 8.10 -4.75
N SER A 519 -7.98 8.09 -3.57
CA SER A 519 -9.12 7.22 -3.25
C SER A 519 -9.92 7.87 -2.12
N GLY A 520 -10.71 8.91 -2.48
CA GLY A 520 -11.30 9.78 -1.48
C GLY A 520 -10.21 10.27 -0.52
N GLY A 521 -9.13 10.86 -1.02
CA GLY A 521 -7.89 11.09 -0.28
C GLY A 521 -7.00 9.86 -0.21
N GLY A 522 -6.55 9.50 0.98
CA GLY A 522 -5.58 8.44 1.24
C GLY A 522 -6.16 7.03 1.45
N GLY A 523 -7.31 6.70 0.87
CA GLY A 523 -7.96 5.39 1.05
C GLY A 523 -7.22 4.19 0.43
N ARG A 524 -6.29 4.45 -0.49
CA ARG A 524 -5.32 3.48 -1.05
C ARG A 524 -3.90 4.06 -1.01
N PHE A 525 -3.53 4.68 0.09
CA PHE A 525 -2.13 5.09 0.30
C PHE A 525 -1.33 3.87 0.75
N ASP A 526 -0.85 3.10 -0.19
CA ASP A 526 -0.18 1.82 0.03
C ASP A 526 0.93 1.56 -1.01
N ALA A 527 1.78 0.57 -0.74
CA ALA A 527 2.91 0.22 -1.60
C ALA A 527 2.47 -0.38 -2.94
N GLY A 528 1.28 -1.00 -3.02
CA GLY A 528 0.73 -1.52 -4.28
C GLY A 528 0.41 -0.41 -5.27
N MET A 529 -0.20 0.69 -4.81
CA MET A 529 -0.46 1.87 -5.64
C MET A 529 0.84 2.61 -5.98
N LEU A 530 1.79 2.71 -5.04
CA LEU A 530 3.09 3.36 -5.28
C LEU A 530 3.96 2.64 -6.31
N TYR A 531 3.68 1.39 -6.61
CA TYR A 531 4.33 0.66 -7.70
C TYR A 531 4.06 1.28 -9.07
N TYR A 532 2.87 1.88 -9.26
CA TYR A 532 2.44 2.54 -10.50
C TYR A 532 2.48 4.06 -10.41
N SER A 533 2.13 4.62 -9.25
CA SER A 533 1.96 6.07 -9.03
C SER A 533 3.07 6.57 -8.11
N PRO A 534 3.97 7.47 -8.57
CA PRO A 534 5.09 7.94 -7.74
C PRO A 534 4.65 8.80 -6.56
N GLN A 535 3.39 9.22 -6.54
CA GLN A 535 2.77 9.99 -5.47
C GLN A 535 1.29 9.67 -5.33
N ILE A 536 0.76 9.88 -4.13
CA ILE A 536 -0.66 9.65 -3.78
C ILE A 536 -1.16 10.86 -3.01
N TRP A 537 -2.38 11.31 -3.30
CA TRP A 537 -3.08 12.33 -2.53
C TRP A 537 -3.24 11.87 -1.08
N CYS A 538 -2.57 12.56 -0.17
CA CYS A 538 -2.37 12.06 1.19
C CYS A 538 -3.68 12.01 1.99
N SER A 539 -4.56 13.00 1.79
CA SER A 539 -5.88 13.12 2.42
C SER A 539 -6.69 14.21 1.76
N ASP A 540 -8.00 14.04 1.67
CA ASP A 540 -8.93 15.11 1.30
C ASP A 540 -9.01 16.22 2.36
N ASN A 541 -8.48 15.99 3.54
CA ASN A 541 -8.33 17.03 4.54
C ASN A 541 -7.14 17.91 4.22
N THR A 542 -7.41 19.12 3.76
CA THR A 542 -6.40 20.13 3.41
C THR A 542 -6.09 21.09 4.57
N ASP A 543 -6.71 20.91 5.75
CA ASP A 543 -6.41 21.70 6.94
C ASP A 543 -4.96 21.45 7.41
N ALA A 544 -4.17 22.52 7.46
CA ALA A 544 -2.73 22.42 7.75
C ALA A 544 -2.44 21.75 9.11
N ILE A 545 -3.26 21.97 10.13
CA ILE A 545 -3.04 21.41 11.46
C ILE A 545 -3.36 19.91 11.49
N ASN A 546 -4.44 19.49 10.83
CA ASN A 546 -4.75 18.07 10.72
C ASN A 546 -3.72 17.35 9.83
N ARG A 547 -3.26 17.99 8.76
CA ARG A 547 -2.22 17.45 7.86
C ARG A 547 -0.89 17.18 8.59
N THR A 548 -0.52 17.95 9.62
CA THR A 548 0.69 17.61 10.40
C THR A 548 0.61 16.20 10.98
N ARG A 549 -0.57 15.77 11.48
CA ARG A 549 -0.79 14.43 12.03
C ARG A 549 -0.83 13.37 10.94
N ILE A 550 -1.57 13.63 9.87
CA ILE A 550 -1.74 12.70 8.74
C ILE A 550 -0.39 12.42 8.07
N GLN A 551 0.40 13.46 7.78
CA GLN A 551 1.72 13.35 7.15
C GLN A 551 2.76 12.71 8.10
N TYR A 552 2.69 13.02 9.40
CA TYR A 552 3.53 12.38 10.40
C TYR A 552 3.32 10.85 10.44
N GLY A 553 2.07 10.39 10.58
CA GLY A 553 1.76 8.95 10.57
C GLY A 553 2.12 8.28 9.24
N THR A 554 1.89 8.97 8.12
CA THR A 554 2.27 8.48 6.79
C THR A 554 3.77 8.25 6.67
N SER A 555 4.60 9.15 7.25
CA SER A 555 6.06 9.10 7.17
C SER A 555 6.73 7.93 7.90
N PHE A 556 5.99 7.10 8.64
CA PHE A 556 6.56 5.90 9.25
C PHE A 556 6.97 4.85 8.21
N PHE A 557 6.20 4.73 7.13
CA PHE A 557 6.48 3.76 6.07
C PHE A 557 6.77 4.41 4.71
N TYR A 558 6.21 5.59 4.43
CA TYR A 558 6.21 6.16 3.09
C TYR A 558 7.06 7.43 3.02
N PRO A 559 7.90 7.59 1.96
CA PRO A 559 8.71 8.77 1.78
C PRO A 559 7.84 10.01 1.54
N VAL A 560 8.29 11.17 1.99
CA VAL A 560 7.54 12.43 1.82
C VAL A 560 7.37 12.80 0.34
N SER A 561 8.26 12.37 -0.53
CA SER A 561 8.16 12.52 -1.99
C SER A 561 6.96 11.79 -2.61
N SER A 562 6.33 10.87 -1.87
CA SER A 562 5.11 10.17 -2.28
C SER A 562 3.82 10.83 -1.79
N MET A 563 3.90 11.88 -0.97
CA MET A 563 2.75 12.50 -0.31
C MET A 563 2.26 13.74 -1.05
N GLY A 564 1.10 13.67 -1.72
CA GLY A 564 0.41 14.86 -2.25
C GLY A 564 0.02 15.82 -1.12
N ALA A 565 0.47 17.06 -1.17
CA ALA A 565 0.22 18.07 -0.14
C ALA A 565 0.02 19.48 -0.75
N HIS A 566 -1.13 20.09 -0.46
CA HIS A 566 -1.52 21.37 -1.05
C HIS A 566 -1.83 22.43 0.03
N VAL A 567 -1.56 23.67 -0.32
CA VAL A 567 -2.03 24.88 0.39
C VAL A 567 -3.48 25.14 -0.01
N SER A 568 -4.40 25.03 0.93
CA SER A 568 -5.83 25.20 0.71
C SER A 568 -6.35 26.62 0.94
N ALA A 569 -7.61 26.86 0.59
CA ALA A 569 -8.36 28.04 0.96
C ALA A 569 -8.59 28.14 2.48
N VAL A 570 -8.93 29.34 2.97
CA VAL A 570 -9.42 29.57 4.33
C VAL A 570 -10.67 30.45 4.27
N PRO A 571 -11.70 30.18 5.13
CA PRO A 571 -11.80 29.06 6.07
C PRO A 571 -11.67 27.71 5.38
N ASN A 572 -10.94 26.75 5.99
CA ASN A 572 -10.74 25.44 5.40
C ASN A 572 -12.09 24.71 5.18
N HIS A 573 -12.29 24.10 4.03
CA HIS A 573 -13.57 23.51 3.64
C HIS A 573 -13.95 22.27 4.47
N GLN A 574 -12.98 21.55 5.06
CA GLN A 574 -13.22 20.37 5.87
C GLN A 574 -13.48 20.72 7.34
N THR A 575 -12.78 21.71 7.88
CA THR A 575 -12.74 21.99 9.33
C THR A 575 -13.30 23.36 9.71
N GLY A 576 -13.46 24.28 8.75
CA GLY A 576 -13.79 25.68 9.00
C GLY A 576 -12.68 26.50 9.66
N ARG A 577 -11.48 25.91 9.87
CA ARG A 577 -10.36 26.59 10.52
C ARG A 577 -9.74 27.64 9.62
N VAL A 578 -9.28 28.73 10.23
CA VAL A 578 -8.49 29.77 9.57
C VAL A 578 -7.06 29.69 10.12
N THR A 579 -6.11 29.39 9.23
CA THR A 579 -4.68 29.36 9.53
C THR A 579 -3.93 30.32 8.62
N SER A 580 -2.76 30.80 9.08
CA SER A 580 -1.94 31.68 8.26
C SER A 580 -1.48 30.97 6.98
N LEU A 581 -1.28 31.72 5.90
CA LEU A 581 -0.75 31.19 4.64
C LEU A 581 0.64 30.56 4.87
N LYS A 582 1.45 31.15 5.76
CA LYS A 582 2.75 30.62 6.19
C LYS A 582 2.63 29.22 6.80
N THR A 583 1.68 28.99 7.72
CA THR A 583 1.46 27.67 8.34
C THR A 583 1.05 26.63 7.29
N ARG A 584 0.12 26.99 6.38
CA ARG A 584 -0.32 26.13 5.29
C ARG A 584 0.83 25.76 4.36
N GLY A 585 1.67 26.74 3.98
CA GLY A 585 2.83 26.52 3.13
C GLY A 585 3.87 25.61 3.77
N ILE A 586 4.23 25.83 5.06
CA ILE A 586 5.19 24.98 5.78
C ILE A 586 4.72 23.52 5.81
N THR A 587 3.46 23.28 6.14
CA THR A 587 2.90 21.91 6.18
C THR A 587 2.90 21.26 4.80
N ALA A 588 2.49 21.98 3.76
CA ALA A 588 2.44 21.46 2.40
C ALA A 588 3.84 21.18 1.81
N MET A 589 4.88 21.91 2.22
CA MET A 589 6.27 21.67 1.78
C MET A 589 6.83 20.31 2.26
N ALA A 590 6.21 19.65 3.22
CA ALA A 590 6.55 18.28 3.60
C ALA A 590 5.81 17.26 2.71
N GLY A 591 5.97 17.38 1.41
CA GLY A 591 5.33 16.51 0.40
C GLY A 591 5.58 17.03 -1.02
N THR A 592 4.80 16.55 -1.98
CA THR A 592 4.75 17.07 -3.35
C THR A 592 3.89 18.33 -3.35
N PHE A 593 4.56 19.47 -3.31
CA PHE A 593 3.99 20.76 -3.00
C PHE A 593 3.04 21.30 -4.08
N GLY A 594 1.89 21.80 -3.67
CA GLY A 594 0.92 22.42 -4.57
C GLY A 594 -0.07 23.35 -3.86
N TYR A 595 -1.07 23.79 -4.62
CA TYR A 595 -2.13 24.69 -4.17
C TYR A 595 -3.50 24.15 -4.57
N GLU A 596 -4.49 24.45 -3.74
CA GLU A 596 -5.89 24.09 -3.96
C GLU A 596 -6.78 25.20 -3.42
N LEU A 597 -6.83 26.31 -4.15
CA LEU A 597 -7.53 27.56 -3.79
C LEU A 597 -7.76 28.41 -5.06
N ASN A 598 -8.63 29.42 -4.96
CA ASN A 598 -8.82 30.37 -6.04
C ASN A 598 -7.89 31.60 -5.89
N PRO A 599 -6.83 31.74 -6.70
CA PRO A 599 -5.87 32.84 -6.59
C PRO A 599 -6.48 34.22 -6.87
N ALA A 600 -7.60 34.30 -7.61
CA ALA A 600 -8.27 35.55 -7.89
C ALA A 600 -8.88 36.22 -6.65
N LEU A 601 -9.08 35.43 -5.57
CA LEU A 601 -9.63 35.92 -4.29
C LEU A 601 -8.55 36.39 -3.30
N LEU A 602 -7.27 36.22 -3.64
CA LEU A 602 -6.14 36.57 -2.77
C LEU A 602 -5.76 38.03 -2.89
N SER A 603 -5.30 38.62 -1.79
CA SER A 603 -4.69 39.93 -1.80
C SER A 603 -3.31 39.93 -2.51
N ASP A 604 -2.80 41.12 -2.87
CA ASP A 604 -1.48 41.22 -3.48
C ASP A 604 -0.36 40.76 -2.53
N GLU A 605 -0.54 40.95 -1.20
CA GLU A 605 0.38 40.49 -0.19
C GLU A 605 0.38 38.96 -0.09
N GLU A 606 -0.78 38.30 -0.16
CA GLU A 606 -0.88 36.84 -0.16
C GLU A 606 -0.30 36.26 -1.45
N LYS A 607 -0.51 36.89 -2.60
CA LYS A 607 0.12 36.48 -3.86
C LYS A 607 1.65 36.58 -3.79
N GLU A 608 2.20 37.60 -3.14
CA GLU A 608 3.64 37.71 -2.94
C GLU A 608 4.18 36.66 -1.99
N GLU A 609 3.44 36.33 -0.92
CA GLU A 609 3.81 35.25 -0.01
C GLU A 609 3.82 33.90 -0.74
N ILE A 610 2.89 33.61 -1.65
CA ILE A 610 2.88 32.41 -2.49
C ILE A 610 4.15 32.36 -3.37
N ARG A 611 4.56 33.47 -4.01
CA ARG A 611 5.79 33.50 -4.81
C ARG A 611 7.03 33.16 -3.98
N GLU A 612 7.11 33.70 -2.76
CA GLU A 612 8.21 33.39 -1.85
C GLU A 612 8.15 31.92 -1.32
N GLN A 613 6.97 31.36 -1.10
CA GLN A 613 6.80 29.94 -0.77
C GLN A 613 7.30 29.05 -1.92
N ILE A 614 6.90 29.30 -3.15
CA ILE A 614 7.34 28.55 -4.33
C ILE A 614 8.85 28.66 -4.53
N LYS A 615 9.41 29.85 -4.42
CA LYS A 615 10.85 30.08 -4.49
C LYS A 615 11.60 29.33 -3.40
N THR A 616 11.07 29.31 -2.18
CA THR A 616 11.62 28.57 -1.05
C THR A 616 11.56 27.08 -1.31
N PHE A 617 10.42 26.56 -1.74
CA PHE A 617 10.26 25.15 -2.08
C PHE A 617 11.24 24.74 -3.18
N LYS A 618 11.28 25.45 -4.31
CA LYS A 618 12.20 25.16 -5.45
C LYS A 618 13.68 25.20 -5.05
N LYS A 619 14.04 25.97 -4.02
CA LYS A 619 15.41 25.98 -3.49
C LYS A 619 15.75 24.67 -2.76
N TYR A 620 14.78 24.05 -2.10
CA TYR A 620 14.99 22.88 -1.24
C TYR A 620 14.33 21.60 -1.77
N GLU A 621 13.65 21.64 -2.91
CA GLU A 621 12.86 20.54 -3.46
C GLU A 621 13.65 19.24 -3.60
N MET A 622 14.90 19.28 -4.06
CA MET A 622 15.77 18.11 -4.14
C MET A 622 16.09 17.53 -2.76
N LEU A 623 16.30 18.41 -1.77
CA LEU A 623 16.54 17.97 -0.39
C LEU A 623 15.29 17.34 0.23
N ILE A 624 14.11 17.84 -0.09
CA ILE A 624 12.83 17.29 0.36
C ILE A 624 12.54 15.95 -0.34
N ASN A 625 12.78 15.88 -1.65
CA ASN A 625 12.49 14.71 -2.47
C ASN A 625 13.45 13.52 -2.19
N GLU A 626 14.76 13.81 -2.07
CA GLU A 626 15.82 12.78 -2.00
C GLU A 626 16.46 12.66 -0.61
N GLY A 627 16.17 13.60 0.28
CA GLY A 627 16.77 13.62 1.60
C GLY A 627 16.18 12.58 2.55
N THR A 628 16.94 12.23 3.57
CA THR A 628 16.48 11.41 4.67
C THR A 628 15.57 12.23 5.58
N TYR A 629 14.35 11.79 5.79
CA TYR A 629 13.33 12.49 6.58
C TYR A 629 13.39 12.08 8.05
N TRP A 630 13.45 13.06 8.94
CA TRP A 630 13.48 12.89 10.39
C TRP A 630 12.27 13.54 11.04
N ARG A 631 11.55 12.79 11.86
CA ARG A 631 10.54 13.31 12.79
C ARG A 631 11.25 13.80 14.05
N LEU A 632 11.15 15.10 14.35
CA LEU A 632 11.82 15.70 15.49
C LEU A 632 10.91 15.80 16.72
N THR A 633 9.62 16.10 16.49
CA THR A 633 8.60 16.13 17.53
C THR A 633 7.30 15.51 17.00
N SER A 634 6.48 14.97 17.91
CA SER A 634 5.22 14.32 17.57
C SER A 634 4.05 15.32 17.62
N PRO A 635 3.27 15.50 16.55
CA PRO A 635 2.07 16.33 16.59
C PRO A 635 0.93 15.73 17.43
N PHE A 636 1.12 14.52 17.97
CA PHE A 636 0.17 13.86 18.86
C PHE A 636 0.48 14.13 20.35
N GLU A 637 1.73 14.42 20.68
CA GLU A 637 2.25 14.53 22.05
C GLU A 637 2.77 15.94 22.37
N ASP A 638 3.23 16.67 21.34
CA ASP A 638 3.85 17.98 21.49
C ASP A 638 2.96 19.12 20.98
N GLU A 639 3.20 20.33 21.49
CA GLU A 639 2.56 21.57 21.01
C GLU A 639 3.18 22.08 19.69
N VAL A 640 4.35 21.58 19.31
CA VAL A 640 5.10 21.94 18.11
C VAL A 640 5.34 20.71 17.28
N ALA A 641 4.88 20.71 16.02
CA ALA A 641 5.27 19.71 15.04
C ALA A 641 6.56 20.15 14.34
N ALA A 642 7.59 19.29 14.34
CA ALA A 642 8.86 19.58 13.71
C ALA A 642 9.43 18.35 12.99
N TRP A 643 10.01 18.60 11.82
CA TRP A 643 10.69 17.60 11.01
C TRP A 643 11.90 18.21 10.31
N MET A 644 12.76 17.35 9.78
CA MET A 644 13.98 17.76 9.08
C MET A 644 14.27 16.81 7.93
N SER A 645 14.67 17.34 6.79
CA SER A 645 15.25 16.56 5.69
C SER A 645 16.77 16.76 5.68
N VAL A 646 17.52 15.67 5.63
CA VAL A 646 18.98 15.67 5.59
C VAL A 646 19.46 15.09 4.27
N SER A 647 20.38 15.76 3.58
CA SER A 647 20.95 15.25 2.33
C SER A 647 21.63 13.90 2.52
N ARG A 648 21.65 13.06 1.49
CA ARG A 648 22.37 11.76 1.52
C ARG A 648 23.85 11.92 1.90
N ALA A 649 24.48 13.03 1.48
CA ALA A 649 25.86 13.35 1.83
C ALA A 649 26.04 13.90 3.26
N LYS A 650 24.95 14.16 3.99
CA LYS A 650 24.91 14.75 5.35
C LYS A 650 25.60 16.10 5.46
N ASP A 651 25.65 16.87 4.38
CA ASP A 651 26.27 18.20 4.31
C ASP A 651 25.24 19.35 4.34
N ARG A 652 23.94 19.02 4.23
CA ARG A 652 22.82 19.96 4.28
C ARG A 652 21.62 19.37 5.01
N ALA A 653 20.88 20.22 5.69
CA ALA A 653 19.62 19.92 6.34
C ALA A 653 18.66 21.12 6.25
#